data_1ca7c92e0f4026e484b8b99e1492e397
#
_entry.id   1ca7c92e0f4026e484b8b99e1492e397
#
_cell.length_a   1.000
_cell.length_b   1.000
_cell.length_c   1.000
_cell.angle_alpha   90.00
_cell.angle_beta   90.00
_cell.angle_gamma   90.00
#
_symmetry.space_group_name_H-M   'P 1'
#
loop_
_entity.id
_entity.type
_entity.pdbx_description
1 polymer ?
#
loop_
_entity_poly.entity_id
_entity_poly.type
_entity_poly.pdbx_seq_one_letter_code
_entity_poly.pdbx_strand_id
1 'polypeptide(L)'
;MQLRTRLSLEYCTVLLESCIQSKSLFQGKLIHQHLLKCLHRTQETNLTNFDVPFEKLVDFYIACNELKIARHVFDKRPHRPKNVVLWNLLIRAYAWNGPYEEAIDLYYKMLGYGITPNRFTFPFVLKACSALKEVSEGREIHFDIKKDFVLSNVYVSTALVDFYAKCGCLDDAKEVFDKMHKRDVVAWNSMISGFSLHEGSYDEVARLLVQMQYDVSPNSSTIVGVLPAVAQVNSLRHGKEIHGFCVRRGFVGDVVVGTGILDVYGKCQCIDYARRIFDMMGIVKNEVTWSAMVGAYVVCDFMREALELFCQLLMLKDDGIVLSAVTLATVIQVCANLTDLSMGSCLHCFAIKSGFVLDLMVGNTLLSMYAKCGIINGAMRFFNEMDLRDAVSFTAIISGYVQNGNSEEGLCMFLEMQLSGINPEKATLASVLPACAHLAALHYGSCSHCYAIVCGFTADTMICNALIDMYAKCGKIDTARKVFDRMHKRGIVSWNTMIIAYGIHGIGLEALLLFDNMQSEGLKPDDVTFICLISACSHSGLVADGKYWFNAMTQDFGIIPRMEHYACMVDLLSRAGLFKEVHSFIEKMPLEPDVRVWGALLSACRVYKNVELGEQVSKKIQKLGPESTGNFVLLSNMYSAVGRWDDAAQVRITQKEQGFEKSPGCSWIEISGVVHTFVGGGYRSHPQLAQISNKLDELLVEMKRLGYQTESSCVFQDVEEEEKERVLLYHSEKLAIAFGILSLSPDKPILVTKNLRVCGDCHTAIKFISLVTKRDITVRDASRFHHFNDGICNCGDFW
;
A
#
# COMPACT_ATOMS: atom_id res chain seq x y z
N MET A 1 -51.42 -16.61 52.81
CA MET A 1 -52.17 -15.33 52.65
C MET A 1 -51.49 -14.53 51.52
N GLN A 2 -52.08 -14.67 50.34
CA GLN A 2 -51.54 -14.05 49.09
C GLN A 2 -52.07 -12.65 48.95
N LEU A 3 -51.28 -11.63 49.27
CA LEU A 3 -51.54 -10.25 48.82
C LEU A 3 -51.09 -10.16 47.34
N ARG A 4 -52.04 -10.54 46.41
CA ARG A 4 -51.93 -10.15 45.02
C ARG A 4 -52.45 -8.72 44.91
N THR A 5 -51.62 -7.72 45.26
CA THR A 5 -51.87 -6.33 44.81
C THR A 5 -51.78 -6.31 43.30
N ARG A 6 -52.92 -6.15 42.63
CA ARG A 6 -52.98 -5.80 41.20
C ARG A 6 -52.33 -4.41 41.09
N LEU A 7 -51.12 -4.34 40.53
CA LEU A 7 -50.53 -3.08 40.15
C LEU A 7 -51.48 -2.38 39.16
N SER A 8 -51.93 -1.18 39.49
CA SER A 8 -52.72 -0.39 38.52
C SER A 8 -51.83 0.03 37.35
N LEU A 9 -52.41 0.27 36.18
CA LEU A 9 -51.71 0.70 34.99
C LEU A 9 -50.94 2.01 35.23
N GLU A 10 -51.49 2.94 36.02
CA GLU A 10 -50.83 4.18 36.43
C GLU A 10 -49.61 3.91 37.30
N TYR A 11 -49.65 2.94 38.20
CA TYR A 11 -48.52 2.58 39.03
C TYR A 11 -47.42 1.90 38.22
N CYS A 12 -47.78 1.12 37.19
CA CYS A 12 -46.78 0.56 36.21
C CYS A 12 -46.04 1.67 35.50
N THR A 13 -46.67 2.78 35.08
CA THR A 13 -45.98 3.94 34.46
C THR A 13 -44.98 4.59 35.40
N VAL A 14 -45.34 4.79 36.67
CA VAL A 14 -44.42 5.38 37.68
C VAL A 14 -43.22 4.45 37.93
N LEU A 15 -43.49 3.13 38.04
CA LEU A 15 -42.38 2.17 38.17
C LEU A 15 -41.48 2.11 36.96
N LEU A 16 -41.99 2.23 35.73
CA LEU A 16 -41.20 2.31 34.52
C LEU A 16 -40.34 3.58 34.50
N GLU A 17 -40.85 4.72 34.93
CA GLU A 17 -40.07 5.96 35.08
C GLU A 17 -38.87 5.78 36.01
N SER A 18 -39.10 5.12 37.17
CA SER A 18 -38.03 4.77 38.09
C SER A 18 -37.00 3.81 37.47
N CYS A 19 -37.47 2.84 36.67
CA CYS A 19 -36.59 1.91 35.96
C CYS A 19 -35.79 2.62 34.83
N ILE A 20 -36.33 3.65 34.17
CA ILE A 20 -35.63 4.48 33.21
C ILE A 20 -34.47 5.22 33.88
N GLN A 21 -34.71 5.82 35.05
CA GLN A 21 -33.68 6.55 35.80
C GLN A 21 -32.57 5.62 36.30
N SER A 22 -32.94 4.43 36.82
CA SER A 22 -31.98 3.43 37.38
C SER A 22 -31.37 2.50 36.31
N LYS A 23 -31.86 2.55 35.07
CA LYS A 23 -31.50 1.61 33.95
C LYS A 23 -31.61 0.14 34.35
N SER A 24 -32.53 -0.21 35.25
CA SER A 24 -32.71 -1.58 35.79
C SER A 24 -33.47 -2.47 34.79
N LEU A 25 -32.76 -3.14 33.87
CA LEU A 25 -33.35 -4.03 32.85
C LEU A 25 -34.21 -5.16 33.43
N PHE A 26 -33.78 -5.74 34.56
CA PHE A 26 -34.49 -6.84 35.21
C PHE A 26 -35.87 -6.43 35.69
N GLN A 27 -35.96 -5.31 36.43
CA GLN A 27 -37.23 -4.81 37.00
C GLN A 27 -38.19 -4.39 35.89
N GLY A 28 -37.70 -3.69 34.83
CA GLY A 28 -38.51 -3.30 33.70
C GLY A 28 -39.06 -4.51 32.91
N LYS A 29 -38.32 -5.60 32.75
CA LYS A 29 -38.82 -6.85 32.15
C LYS A 29 -39.95 -7.49 32.96
N LEU A 30 -39.90 -7.41 34.28
CA LEU A 30 -41.01 -7.92 35.15
C LEU A 30 -42.25 -7.08 34.95
N ILE A 31 -42.16 -5.74 34.86
CA ILE A 31 -43.29 -4.85 34.60
C ILE A 31 -43.86 -5.13 33.19
N HIS A 32 -43.01 -5.33 32.19
CA HIS A 32 -43.46 -5.71 30.85
C HIS A 32 -44.29 -7.00 30.84
N GLN A 33 -43.77 -8.04 31.51
CA GLN A 33 -44.54 -9.31 31.66
C GLN A 33 -45.89 -9.12 32.35
N HIS A 34 -45.94 -8.23 33.37
CA HIS A 34 -47.20 -7.89 34.06
C HIS A 34 -48.16 -7.17 33.13
N LEU A 35 -47.72 -6.18 32.36
CA LEU A 35 -48.53 -5.45 31.39
C LEU A 35 -49.09 -6.39 30.30
N LEU A 36 -48.31 -7.34 29.78
CA LEU A 36 -48.79 -8.36 28.84
C LEU A 36 -49.86 -9.24 29.44
N LYS A 37 -49.71 -9.67 30.70
CA LYS A 37 -50.75 -10.48 31.41
C LYS A 37 -52.01 -9.66 31.65
N CYS A 38 -51.92 -8.37 31.90
CA CYS A 38 -53.08 -7.48 32.03
C CYS A 38 -53.78 -7.30 30.70
N LEU A 39 -53.06 -7.13 29.60
CA LEU A 39 -53.61 -6.99 28.25
C LEU A 39 -54.40 -8.24 27.82
N HIS A 40 -53.89 -9.44 28.06
CA HIS A 40 -54.54 -10.67 27.76
C HIS A 40 -55.85 -10.93 28.57
N ARG A 41 -56.07 -10.19 29.66
CA ARG A 41 -57.23 -10.33 30.54
C ARG A 41 -58.34 -9.28 30.26
N THR A 42 -58.01 -8.21 29.49
CA THR A 42 -58.98 -7.17 29.17
C THR A 42 -59.77 -7.53 27.94
N GLN A 43 -61.12 -7.34 27.98
CA GLN A 43 -61.99 -7.41 26.81
C GLN A 43 -61.73 -6.20 25.89
N GLU A 44 -61.92 -6.34 24.58
CA GLU A 44 -61.53 -5.40 23.51
C GLU A 44 -61.99 -3.92 23.69
N THR A 45 -62.85 -3.62 24.63
CA THR A 45 -63.44 -2.26 24.77
C THR A 45 -62.63 -1.23 25.55
N ASN A 46 -61.51 -1.62 26.21
CA ASN A 46 -60.71 -0.70 27.07
C ASN A 46 -59.20 -0.69 26.73
N LEU A 47 -58.80 -0.88 25.47
CA LEU A 47 -57.42 -0.96 25.07
C LEU A 47 -56.69 0.38 25.11
N THR A 48 -57.39 1.51 25.02
CA THR A 48 -56.79 2.90 25.08
C THR A 48 -56.07 3.18 26.41
N ASN A 49 -56.45 2.55 27.51
CA ASN A 49 -55.83 2.70 28.82
C ASN A 49 -54.41 2.16 28.88
N PHE A 50 -53.98 1.33 27.89
CA PHE A 50 -52.64 0.78 27.81
C PHE A 50 -51.66 1.64 26.99
N ASP A 51 -52.14 2.68 26.32
CA ASP A 51 -51.32 3.51 25.42
C ASP A 51 -50.14 4.15 26.18
N VAL A 52 -50.38 4.79 27.31
CA VAL A 52 -49.34 5.46 28.11
C VAL A 52 -48.36 4.46 28.72
N PRO A 53 -48.72 3.34 29.34
CA PRO A 53 -47.82 2.33 29.82
C PRO A 53 -46.93 1.74 28.71
N PHE A 54 -47.47 1.52 27.51
CA PHE A 54 -46.70 1.02 26.39
C PHE A 54 -45.72 2.04 25.82
N GLU A 55 -46.08 3.34 25.79
CA GLU A 55 -45.16 4.43 25.44
C GLU A 55 -43.97 4.47 26.38
N LYS A 56 -44.21 4.43 27.68
CA LYS A 56 -43.20 4.39 28.71
C LYS A 56 -42.33 3.12 28.66
N LEU A 57 -42.90 1.99 28.23
CA LEU A 57 -42.18 0.74 28.04
C LEU A 57 -41.21 0.81 26.85
N VAL A 58 -41.59 1.46 25.75
CA VAL A 58 -40.71 1.74 24.62
C VAL A 58 -39.56 2.65 25.08
N ASP A 59 -39.86 3.76 25.79
CA ASP A 59 -38.87 4.66 26.37
C ASP A 59 -37.86 3.92 27.27
N PHE A 60 -38.37 3.03 28.13
CA PHE A 60 -37.56 2.24 29.02
C PHE A 60 -36.56 1.36 28.26
N TYR A 61 -37.03 0.62 27.23
CA TYR A 61 -36.14 -0.23 26.48
C TYR A 61 -35.11 0.59 25.64
N ILE A 62 -35.49 1.76 25.16
CA ILE A 62 -34.55 2.70 24.53
C ILE A 62 -33.50 3.16 25.54
N ALA A 63 -33.89 3.53 26.76
CA ALA A 63 -32.96 3.96 27.82
C ALA A 63 -31.99 2.85 28.27
N CYS A 64 -32.43 1.59 28.18
CA CYS A 64 -31.60 0.40 28.45
C CYS A 64 -30.79 -0.08 27.21
N ASN A 65 -30.83 0.62 26.10
CA ASN A 65 -30.18 0.25 24.81
C ASN A 65 -30.64 -1.09 24.21
N GLU A 66 -31.85 -1.53 24.55
CA GLU A 66 -32.49 -2.76 24.02
C GLU A 66 -33.41 -2.45 22.83
N LEU A 67 -32.84 -1.89 21.75
CA LEU A 67 -33.60 -1.34 20.63
C LEU A 67 -34.47 -2.37 19.90
N LYS A 68 -34.02 -3.62 19.77
CA LYS A 68 -34.81 -4.72 19.17
C LYS A 68 -36.08 -4.99 19.94
N ILE A 69 -36.02 -4.96 21.27
CA ILE A 69 -37.17 -5.17 22.15
C ILE A 69 -38.08 -3.94 22.08
N ALA A 70 -37.53 -2.74 22.12
CA ALA A 70 -38.29 -1.49 21.97
C ALA A 70 -39.08 -1.50 20.66
N ARG A 71 -38.51 -1.88 19.52
CA ARG A 71 -39.14 -2.01 18.23
C ARG A 71 -40.29 -3.04 18.26
N HIS A 72 -40.01 -4.22 18.80
CA HIS A 72 -41.01 -5.29 18.90
C HIS A 72 -42.23 -4.84 19.74
N VAL A 73 -42.04 -4.16 20.86
CA VAL A 73 -43.11 -3.59 21.72
C VAL A 73 -43.88 -2.52 20.93
N PHE A 74 -43.19 -1.66 20.18
CA PHE A 74 -43.80 -0.64 19.35
C PHE A 74 -44.67 -1.23 18.25
N ASP A 75 -44.21 -2.26 17.52
CA ASP A 75 -44.93 -2.89 16.40
C ASP A 75 -46.12 -3.71 16.86
N LYS A 76 -46.07 -4.31 18.08
CA LYS A 76 -47.14 -5.15 18.65
C LYS A 76 -48.22 -4.38 19.44
N ARG A 77 -48.22 -3.06 19.39
CA ARG A 77 -49.24 -2.25 20.09
C ARG A 77 -50.64 -2.54 19.58
N PRO A 78 -51.67 -2.60 20.48
CA PRO A 78 -53.07 -2.78 20.11
C PRO A 78 -53.61 -1.66 19.22
N HIS A 79 -53.16 -0.41 19.47
CA HIS A 79 -53.50 0.77 18.69
C HIS A 79 -52.25 1.42 18.12
N ARG A 80 -52.34 1.83 16.87
CA ARG A 80 -51.24 2.54 16.19
C ARG A 80 -50.99 3.88 16.86
N PRO A 81 -49.73 4.20 17.20
CA PRO A 81 -49.42 5.47 17.86
C PRO A 81 -49.71 6.65 16.91
N LYS A 82 -50.69 7.45 17.25
CA LYS A 82 -50.95 8.72 16.56
C LYS A 82 -49.98 9.84 17.03
N ASN A 83 -49.24 9.58 18.10
CA ASN A 83 -48.33 10.54 18.72
C ASN A 83 -47.01 10.55 18.00
N VAL A 84 -46.66 11.64 17.33
CA VAL A 84 -45.35 11.88 16.64
C VAL A 84 -44.17 11.71 17.57
N VAL A 85 -44.32 11.97 18.88
CA VAL A 85 -43.22 11.92 19.87
C VAL A 85 -42.63 10.50 19.96
N LEU A 86 -43.47 9.48 19.98
CA LEU A 86 -42.98 8.11 20.11
C LEU A 86 -42.23 7.64 18.86
N TRP A 87 -42.69 8.04 17.67
CA TRP A 87 -41.98 7.81 16.42
C TRP A 87 -40.61 8.49 16.45
N ASN A 88 -40.58 9.77 16.87
CA ASN A 88 -39.31 10.51 16.96
C ASN A 88 -38.32 9.90 17.97
N LEU A 89 -38.81 9.33 19.09
CA LEU A 89 -37.96 8.66 20.07
C LEU A 89 -37.27 7.41 19.48
N LEU A 90 -38.04 6.59 18.74
CA LEU A 90 -37.46 5.41 18.08
C LEU A 90 -36.52 5.80 16.94
N ILE A 91 -36.95 6.70 16.06
CA ILE A 91 -36.10 7.21 14.96
C ILE A 91 -34.79 7.78 15.52
N ARG A 92 -34.87 8.60 16.59
CA ARG A 92 -33.71 9.13 17.28
C ARG A 92 -32.80 8.01 17.82
N ALA A 93 -33.39 7.01 18.46
CA ALA A 93 -32.63 5.92 19.07
C ALA A 93 -31.84 5.13 18.02
N TYR A 94 -32.45 4.82 16.89
CA TYR A 94 -31.79 4.15 15.76
C TYR A 94 -30.80 5.07 15.03
N ALA A 95 -31.08 6.35 14.88
CA ALA A 95 -30.17 7.31 14.26
C ALA A 95 -28.91 7.59 15.10
N TRP A 96 -28.89 7.24 16.40
CA TRP A 96 -27.72 7.38 17.26
C TRP A 96 -26.96 6.07 17.48
N ASN A 97 -27.65 4.93 17.56
CA ASN A 97 -27.04 3.67 17.99
C ASN A 97 -27.04 2.59 16.89
N GLY A 98 -27.63 2.88 15.72
CA GLY A 98 -27.84 1.89 14.64
C GLY A 98 -28.80 0.75 15.00
N PRO A 99 -29.13 -0.11 14.05
CA PRO A 99 -28.90 0.03 12.60
C PRO A 99 -29.64 1.24 12.00
N TYR A 100 -28.94 2.02 11.18
CA TYR A 100 -29.45 3.30 10.65
C TYR A 100 -30.59 3.11 9.65
N GLU A 101 -30.63 2.00 8.93
CA GLU A 101 -31.68 1.61 7.99
C GLU A 101 -33.06 1.57 8.66
N GLU A 102 -33.11 1.13 9.92
CA GLU A 102 -34.34 1.07 10.71
C GLU A 102 -34.95 2.46 11.01
N ALA A 103 -34.09 3.50 11.12
CA ALA A 103 -34.55 4.87 11.30
C ALA A 103 -35.25 5.38 10.04
N ILE A 104 -34.73 5.06 8.86
CA ILE A 104 -35.31 5.43 7.56
C ILE A 104 -36.62 4.64 7.33
N ASP A 105 -36.62 3.31 7.61
CA ASP A 105 -37.84 2.48 7.52
C ASP A 105 -38.97 3.01 8.42
N LEU A 106 -38.61 3.45 9.64
CA LEU A 106 -39.59 4.05 10.55
C LEU A 106 -40.18 5.35 10.01
N TYR A 107 -39.37 6.17 9.35
CA TYR A 107 -39.81 7.41 8.71
C TYR A 107 -40.84 7.11 7.61
N TYR A 108 -40.55 6.21 6.69
CA TYR A 108 -41.49 5.85 5.63
C TYR A 108 -42.76 5.15 6.17
N LYS A 109 -42.63 4.33 7.21
CA LYS A 109 -43.80 3.77 7.90
C LYS A 109 -44.67 4.84 8.56
N MET A 110 -44.05 5.84 9.18
CA MET A 110 -44.77 6.98 9.78
C MET A 110 -45.60 7.71 8.73
N LEU A 111 -44.99 8.01 7.55
CA LEU A 111 -45.69 8.60 6.40
C LEU A 111 -46.82 7.71 5.90
N GLY A 112 -46.59 6.40 5.74
CA GLY A 112 -47.60 5.41 5.31
C GLY A 112 -48.79 5.32 6.24
N TYR A 113 -48.65 5.69 7.52
CA TYR A 113 -49.72 5.78 8.48
C TYR A 113 -50.41 7.17 8.53
N GLY A 114 -50.06 8.10 7.63
CA GLY A 114 -50.59 9.43 7.56
C GLY A 114 -50.18 10.35 8.71
N ILE A 115 -49.05 10.04 9.38
CA ILE A 115 -48.56 10.89 10.47
C ILE A 115 -47.54 11.86 9.88
N THR A 116 -47.79 13.15 10.00
CA THR A 116 -46.91 14.18 9.46
C THR A 116 -45.64 14.32 10.29
N PRO A 117 -44.46 14.22 9.65
CA PRO A 117 -43.18 14.51 10.30
C PRO A 117 -43.11 15.96 10.79
N ASN A 118 -42.30 16.23 11.76
CA ASN A 118 -42.11 17.56 12.29
C ASN A 118 -40.63 17.96 12.38
N ARG A 119 -40.37 19.19 12.86
CA ARG A 119 -39.02 19.71 13.02
C ARG A 119 -38.06 18.86 13.86
N PHE A 120 -38.55 17.92 14.64
CA PHE A 120 -37.73 16.96 15.43
C PHE A 120 -37.57 15.63 14.72
N THR A 121 -38.36 15.28 13.73
CA THR A 121 -38.22 14.06 12.94
C THR A 121 -37.07 14.19 11.96
N PHE A 122 -37.07 15.22 11.14
CA PHE A 122 -36.14 15.40 10.01
C PHE A 122 -34.66 15.37 10.39
N PRO A 123 -34.18 16.02 11.48
CA PRO A 123 -32.75 15.95 11.82
C PRO A 123 -32.22 14.54 12.12
N PHE A 124 -33.04 13.68 12.71
CA PHE A 124 -32.62 12.32 13.05
C PHE A 124 -32.64 11.42 11.81
N VAL A 125 -33.61 11.55 10.93
CA VAL A 125 -33.64 10.79 9.68
C VAL A 125 -32.48 11.20 8.77
N LEU A 126 -32.23 12.49 8.60
CA LEU A 126 -31.08 13.02 7.85
C LEU A 126 -29.74 12.52 8.43
N LYS A 127 -29.64 12.43 9.77
CA LYS A 127 -28.46 11.86 10.42
C LYS A 127 -28.26 10.39 10.05
N ALA A 128 -29.35 9.60 9.97
CA ALA A 128 -29.26 8.20 9.53
C ALA A 128 -28.82 8.11 8.05
N CYS A 129 -29.40 8.93 7.17
CA CYS A 129 -28.98 9.03 5.76
C CYS A 129 -27.49 9.43 5.62
N SER A 130 -27.01 10.37 6.47
CA SER A 130 -25.59 10.75 6.50
C SER A 130 -24.67 9.59 6.86
N ALA A 131 -25.08 8.75 7.82
CA ALA A 131 -24.29 7.62 8.28
C ALA A 131 -24.17 6.52 7.20
N LEU A 132 -25.24 6.33 6.43
CA LEU A 132 -25.30 5.36 5.31
C LEU A 132 -24.76 5.95 3.99
N LYS A 133 -24.54 7.26 3.92
CA LYS A 133 -24.21 8.01 2.69
C LYS A 133 -25.28 7.87 1.58
N GLU A 134 -26.54 7.70 1.97
CA GLU A 134 -27.66 7.56 1.03
C GLU A 134 -28.16 8.93 0.56
N VAL A 135 -27.56 9.41 -0.53
CA VAL A 135 -27.85 10.75 -1.09
C VAL A 135 -29.25 10.84 -1.69
N SER A 136 -29.72 9.77 -2.34
CA SER A 136 -31.05 9.68 -2.96
C SER A 136 -32.16 9.88 -1.94
N GLU A 137 -32.12 9.08 -0.87
CA GLU A 137 -33.08 9.15 0.24
C GLU A 137 -33.09 10.53 0.91
N GLY A 138 -31.91 11.07 1.17
CA GLY A 138 -31.78 12.41 1.76
C GLY A 138 -32.36 13.53 0.88
N ARG A 139 -32.27 13.42 -0.46
CA ARG A 139 -32.90 14.37 -1.39
C ARG A 139 -34.41 14.28 -1.39
N GLU A 140 -34.98 13.06 -1.27
CA GLU A 140 -36.43 12.89 -1.11
C GLU A 140 -36.93 13.54 0.18
N ILE A 141 -36.24 13.30 1.30
CA ILE A 141 -36.53 13.95 2.58
C ILE A 141 -36.41 15.46 2.49
N HIS A 142 -35.39 16.00 1.77
CA HIS A 142 -35.27 17.44 1.53
C HIS A 142 -36.48 18.00 0.74
N PHE A 143 -37.01 17.24 -0.22
CA PHE A 143 -38.21 17.60 -0.95
C PHE A 143 -39.45 17.67 -0.01
N ASP A 144 -39.60 16.69 0.89
CA ASP A 144 -40.68 16.68 1.89
C ASP A 144 -40.58 17.89 2.85
N ILE A 145 -39.37 18.23 3.30
CA ILE A 145 -39.10 19.41 4.14
C ILE A 145 -39.50 20.72 3.43
N LYS A 146 -39.29 20.84 2.12
CA LYS A 146 -39.72 21.98 1.30
C LYS A 146 -41.26 22.06 1.21
N LYS A 147 -41.87 20.93 1.01
CA LYS A 147 -43.32 20.81 0.88
C LYS A 147 -44.05 21.26 2.16
N ASP A 148 -43.51 20.90 3.33
CA ASP A 148 -44.06 21.18 4.64
C ASP A 148 -43.68 22.56 5.23
N PHE A 149 -42.99 23.40 4.45
CA PHE A 149 -42.50 24.74 4.86
C PHE A 149 -41.63 24.75 6.12
N VAL A 150 -40.92 23.68 6.43
CA VAL A 150 -40.11 23.54 7.64
C VAL A 150 -38.66 24.06 7.43
N LEU A 151 -38.31 24.45 6.22
CA LEU A 151 -36.97 24.99 5.88
C LEU A 151 -36.61 26.27 6.65
N SER A 152 -37.55 27.02 7.14
CA SER A 152 -37.31 28.22 7.97
C SER A 152 -36.77 27.89 9.37
N ASN A 153 -36.84 26.61 9.77
CA ASN A 153 -36.34 26.15 11.06
C ASN A 153 -34.82 25.87 11.02
N VAL A 154 -34.04 26.62 11.82
CA VAL A 154 -32.57 26.54 11.87
C VAL A 154 -32.08 25.15 12.12
N TYR A 155 -32.70 24.36 13.01
CA TYR A 155 -32.27 22.98 13.32
C TYR A 155 -32.40 22.04 12.12
N VAL A 156 -33.47 22.20 11.33
CA VAL A 156 -33.70 21.34 10.13
C VAL A 156 -32.74 21.76 9.02
N SER A 157 -32.57 23.04 8.77
CA SER A 157 -31.60 23.50 7.77
C SER A 157 -30.17 23.15 8.13
N THR A 158 -29.78 23.25 9.41
CA THR A 158 -28.47 22.81 9.89
C THR A 158 -28.28 21.32 9.67
N ALA A 159 -29.30 20.47 9.91
CA ALA A 159 -29.21 19.05 9.66
C ALA A 159 -29.10 18.72 8.17
N LEU A 160 -29.74 19.50 7.28
CA LEU A 160 -29.56 19.35 5.82
C LEU A 160 -28.15 19.73 5.38
N VAL A 161 -27.59 20.82 5.92
CA VAL A 161 -26.21 21.22 5.65
C VAL A 161 -25.25 20.12 6.09
N ASP A 162 -25.40 19.59 7.32
CA ASP A 162 -24.58 18.49 7.85
C ASP A 162 -24.68 17.22 6.99
N PHE A 163 -25.91 16.88 6.56
CA PHE A 163 -26.17 15.74 5.69
C PHE A 163 -25.42 15.87 4.36
N TYR A 164 -25.66 16.94 3.61
CA TYR A 164 -25.03 17.13 2.30
C TYR A 164 -23.51 17.23 2.40
N ALA A 165 -23.00 17.91 3.42
CA ALA A 165 -21.58 18.05 3.68
C ALA A 165 -20.91 16.68 3.93
N LYS A 166 -21.50 15.83 4.77
CA LYS A 166 -20.98 14.48 5.06
C LYS A 166 -21.09 13.50 3.88
N CYS A 167 -22.09 13.70 3.01
CA CYS A 167 -22.24 12.93 1.79
C CYS A 167 -21.37 13.41 0.62
N GLY A 168 -20.59 14.50 0.80
CA GLY A 168 -19.71 15.06 -0.23
C GLY A 168 -20.41 15.94 -1.26
N CYS A 169 -21.70 16.26 -1.07
CA CYS A 169 -22.50 17.13 -1.93
C CYS A 169 -22.35 18.60 -1.47
N LEU A 170 -21.14 19.16 -1.58
CA LEU A 170 -20.81 20.47 -1.02
C LEU A 170 -21.59 21.63 -1.66
N ASP A 171 -21.92 21.55 -2.95
CA ASP A 171 -22.71 22.57 -3.65
C ASP A 171 -24.14 22.61 -3.11
N ASP A 172 -24.78 21.44 -2.90
CA ASP A 172 -26.10 21.34 -2.29
C ASP A 172 -26.09 21.85 -0.83
N ALA A 173 -25.02 21.52 -0.08
CA ALA A 173 -24.84 22.02 1.29
C ALA A 173 -24.75 23.55 1.31
N LYS A 174 -23.98 24.14 0.39
CA LYS A 174 -23.79 25.59 0.26
C LYS A 174 -25.11 26.29 -0.14
N GLU A 175 -25.85 25.71 -1.09
CA GLU A 175 -27.13 26.23 -1.50
C GLU A 175 -28.13 26.34 -0.32
N VAL A 176 -28.21 25.28 0.51
CA VAL A 176 -29.06 25.31 1.72
C VAL A 176 -28.56 26.32 2.72
N PHE A 177 -27.24 26.37 2.96
CA PHE A 177 -26.62 27.28 3.92
C PHE A 177 -26.80 28.73 3.53
N ASP A 178 -26.67 29.09 2.25
CA ASP A 178 -26.81 30.46 1.76
C ASP A 178 -28.26 30.94 1.86
N LYS A 179 -29.25 30.05 1.78
CA LYS A 179 -30.69 30.35 1.94
C LYS A 179 -31.14 30.50 3.41
N MET A 180 -30.28 30.18 4.39
CA MET A 180 -30.62 30.33 5.81
C MET A 180 -30.67 31.81 6.20
N HIS A 181 -31.79 32.29 6.75
CA HIS A 181 -31.92 33.63 7.27
C HIS A 181 -31.16 33.88 8.56
N LYS A 182 -31.06 32.87 9.41
CA LYS A 182 -30.24 32.87 10.63
C LYS A 182 -29.31 31.66 10.62
N ARG A 183 -28.05 31.91 10.85
CA ARG A 183 -27.03 30.88 10.98
C ARG A 183 -26.54 30.85 12.41
N ASP A 184 -26.67 29.71 13.06
CA ASP A 184 -26.10 29.50 14.40
C ASP A 184 -24.67 28.92 14.30
N VAL A 185 -24.00 28.84 15.44
CA VAL A 185 -22.62 28.26 15.50
C VAL A 185 -22.56 26.83 14.94
N VAL A 186 -23.66 26.07 15.10
CA VAL A 186 -23.70 24.66 14.64
C VAL A 186 -23.75 24.58 13.11
N ALA A 187 -24.56 25.46 12.47
CA ALA A 187 -24.64 25.53 11.00
C ALA A 187 -23.29 25.89 10.38
N TRP A 188 -22.60 26.90 10.95
CA TRP A 188 -21.25 27.27 10.53
C TRP A 188 -20.26 26.13 10.72
N ASN A 189 -20.29 25.45 11.88
CA ASN A 189 -19.39 24.31 12.17
C ASN A 189 -19.65 23.15 11.21
N SER A 190 -20.91 22.84 10.89
CA SER A 190 -21.25 21.77 9.93
C SER A 190 -20.70 22.06 8.54
N MET A 191 -20.82 23.34 8.09
CA MET A 191 -20.27 23.76 6.81
C MET A 191 -18.75 23.70 6.78
N ILE A 192 -18.08 24.27 7.77
CA ILE A 192 -16.61 24.27 7.91
C ILE A 192 -16.08 22.85 7.97
N SER A 193 -16.66 21.99 8.81
CA SER A 193 -16.22 20.58 8.94
C SER A 193 -16.45 19.80 7.64
N GLY A 194 -17.56 20.05 6.94
CA GLY A 194 -17.84 19.43 5.66
C GLY A 194 -16.79 19.75 4.60
N PHE A 195 -16.45 21.01 4.42
CA PHE A 195 -15.38 21.40 3.50
C PHE A 195 -14.02 20.88 3.93
N SER A 196 -13.74 20.87 5.23
CA SER A 196 -12.45 20.43 5.79
C SER A 196 -12.11 18.94 5.55
N LEU A 197 -13.11 18.10 5.25
CA LEU A 197 -12.93 16.69 4.92
C LEU A 197 -12.52 16.44 3.45
N HIS A 198 -12.61 17.48 2.59
CA HIS A 198 -12.31 17.36 1.16
C HIS A 198 -10.99 18.04 0.82
N GLU A 199 -10.19 17.36 -0.02
CA GLU A 199 -8.88 17.85 -0.46
C GLU A 199 -9.00 19.19 -1.22
N GLY A 200 -8.06 20.11 -0.97
CA GLY A 200 -7.96 21.40 -1.66
C GLY A 200 -8.95 22.48 -1.21
N SER A 201 -9.70 22.26 -0.13
CA SER A 201 -10.76 23.14 0.35
C SER A 201 -10.31 24.20 1.38
N TYR A 202 -9.02 24.31 1.67
CA TYR A 202 -8.51 25.22 2.71
C TYR A 202 -8.98 26.68 2.51
N ASP A 203 -8.90 27.22 1.29
CA ASP A 203 -9.27 28.62 1.00
C ASP A 203 -10.75 28.88 1.30
N GLU A 204 -11.62 27.89 1.04
CA GLU A 204 -13.05 28.01 1.36
C GLU A 204 -13.29 27.92 2.86
N VAL A 205 -12.62 27.02 3.56
CA VAL A 205 -12.66 26.89 5.03
C VAL A 205 -12.19 28.18 5.70
N ALA A 206 -11.09 28.76 5.21
CA ALA A 206 -10.58 30.05 5.73
C ALA A 206 -11.58 31.20 5.49
N ARG A 207 -12.20 31.27 4.30
CA ARG A 207 -13.24 32.23 3.99
C ARG A 207 -14.45 32.09 4.93
N LEU A 208 -14.94 30.86 5.12
CA LEU A 208 -16.06 30.56 6.02
C LEU A 208 -15.73 30.93 7.46
N LEU A 209 -14.53 30.67 7.95
CA LEU A 209 -14.09 31.05 9.28
C LEU A 209 -14.07 32.59 9.47
N VAL A 210 -13.61 33.31 8.45
CA VAL A 210 -13.64 34.79 8.48
C VAL A 210 -15.08 35.32 8.45
N GLN A 211 -15.92 34.78 7.56
CA GLN A 211 -17.33 35.20 7.47
C GLN A 211 -18.10 34.89 8.76
N MET A 212 -17.86 33.73 9.38
CA MET A 212 -18.48 33.36 10.67
C MET A 212 -18.23 34.39 11.75
N GLN A 213 -17.03 35.00 11.79
CA GLN A 213 -16.70 35.99 12.84
C GLN A 213 -17.56 37.28 12.77
N TYR A 214 -18.17 37.56 11.62
CA TYR A 214 -19.12 38.68 11.49
C TYR A 214 -20.52 38.36 12.03
N ASP A 215 -20.91 37.06 11.96
CA ASP A 215 -22.24 36.61 12.39
C ASP A 215 -22.23 36.11 13.84
N VAL A 216 -21.28 35.22 14.19
CA VAL A 216 -21.19 34.55 15.49
C VAL A 216 -19.73 34.31 15.89
N SER A 217 -19.47 34.23 17.19
CA SER A 217 -18.12 33.95 17.67
C SER A 217 -17.77 32.47 17.50
N PRO A 218 -16.60 32.14 16.87
CA PRO A 218 -16.09 30.79 16.82
C PRO A 218 -15.86 30.19 18.23
N ASN A 219 -16.13 28.91 18.38
CA ASN A 219 -15.87 28.13 19.60
C ASN A 219 -14.83 27.05 19.36
N SER A 220 -14.49 26.23 20.40
CA SER A 220 -13.52 25.12 20.27
C SER A 220 -13.93 24.11 19.18
N SER A 221 -15.22 23.79 19.04
CA SER A 221 -15.73 22.92 17.98
C SER A 221 -15.49 23.49 16.58
N THR A 222 -15.56 24.82 16.41
CA THR A 222 -15.21 25.47 15.14
C THR A 222 -13.74 25.21 14.78
N ILE A 223 -12.86 25.37 15.75
CA ILE A 223 -11.42 25.13 15.52
C ILE A 223 -11.14 23.67 15.18
N VAL A 224 -11.77 22.73 15.90
CA VAL A 224 -11.68 21.29 15.58
C VAL A 224 -12.10 21.00 14.12
N GLY A 225 -13.12 21.71 13.63
CA GLY A 225 -13.55 21.60 12.23
C GLY A 225 -12.55 22.21 11.23
N VAL A 226 -11.80 23.25 11.60
CA VAL A 226 -10.81 23.91 10.73
C VAL A 226 -9.48 23.15 10.64
N LEU A 227 -9.03 22.55 11.75
CA LEU A 227 -7.71 21.93 11.87
C LEU A 227 -7.38 20.89 10.80
N PRO A 228 -8.31 19.99 10.36
CA PRO A 228 -8.01 19.03 9.30
C PRO A 228 -7.65 19.70 7.95
N ALA A 229 -8.34 20.78 7.57
CA ALA A 229 -8.01 21.53 6.35
C ALA A 229 -6.62 22.18 6.42
N VAL A 230 -6.26 22.74 7.59
CA VAL A 230 -4.93 23.31 7.82
C VAL A 230 -3.85 22.22 7.75
N ALA A 231 -4.13 21.05 8.30
CA ALA A 231 -3.22 19.90 8.26
C ALA A 231 -2.98 19.37 6.83
N GLN A 232 -4.00 19.39 5.96
CA GLN A 232 -3.88 18.94 4.57
C GLN A 232 -2.96 19.88 3.73
N VAL A 233 -2.95 21.18 4.00
CA VAL A 233 -2.10 22.14 3.27
C VAL A 233 -0.62 21.99 3.64
N ASN A 234 -0.29 21.32 4.74
CA ASN A 234 1.08 21.16 5.27
C ASN A 234 1.83 22.51 5.41
N SER A 235 1.09 23.60 5.69
CA SER A 235 1.65 24.95 5.78
C SER A 235 1.88 25.36 7.23
N LEU A 236 3.13 25.42 7.63
CA LEU A 236 3.54 25.88 8.96
C LEU A 236 3.04 27.29 9.29
N ARG A 237 2.92 28.18 8.28
CA ARG A 237 2.40 29.53 8.47
C ARG A 237 0.95 29.48 8.95
N HIS A 238 0.09 28.76 8.25
CA HIS A 238 -1.32 28.64 8.61
C HIS A 238 -1.50 27.92 9.95
N GLY A 239 -0.68 26.89 10.23
CA GLY A 239 -0.65 26.23 11.54
C GLY A 239 -0.35 27.21 12.68
N LYS A 240 0.63 28.11 12.52
CA LYS A 240 0.97 29.14 13.50
C LYS A 240 -0.14 30.20 13.65
N GLU A 241 -0.78 30.61 12.56
CA GLU A 241 -1.89 31.56 12.57
C GLU A 241 -3.07 31.03 13.39
N ILE A 242 -3.49 29.77 13.14
CA ILE A 242 -4.57 29.11 13.91
C ILE A 242 -4.15 28.87 15.37
N HIS A 243 -2.93 28.40 15.62
CA HIS A 243 -2.43 28.25 16.99
C HIS A 243 -2.45 29.58 17.75
N GLY A 244 -1.95 30.67 17.13
CA GLY A 244 -2.00 32.02 17.72
C GLY A 244 -3.44 32.51 17.97
N PHE A 245 -4.40 32.15 17.11
CA PHE A 245 -5.80 32.41 17.35
C PHE A 245 -6.31 31.63 18.58
N CYS A 246 -5.99 30.36 18.70
CA CYS A 246 -6.36 29.49 19.83
C CYS A 246 -5.80 30.02 21.16
N VAL A 247 -4.55 30.50 21.18
CA VAL A 247 -3.90 31.08 22.34
C VAL A 247 -4.65 32.33 22.80
N ARG A 248 -4.93 33.26 21.86
CA ARG A 248 -5.65 34.53 22.19
C ARG A 248 -7.08 34.32 22.68
N ARG A 249 -7.74 33.21 22.27
CA ARG A 249 -9.12 32.89 22.68
C ARG A 249 -9.18 31.90 23.85
N GLY A 250 -8.06 31.41 24.35
CA GLY A 250 -8.01 30.47 25.45
C GLY A 250 -8.42 29.04 25.11
N PHE A 251 -8.45 28.65 23.83
CA PHE A 251 -8.87 27.33 23.37
C PHE A 251 -7.79 26.24 23.51
N VAL A 252 -6.54 26.62 23.75
CA VAL A 252 -5.41 25.66 23.86
C VAL A 252 -5.57 24.73 25.07
N GLY A 253 -6.34 25.10 26.07
CA GLY A 253 -6.66 24.23 27.23
C GLY A 253 -7.66 23.10 26.92
N ASP A 254 -8.32 23.13 25.77
CA ASP A 254 -9.20 22.08 25.32
C ASP A 254 -8.35 20.94 24.72
N VAL A 255 -8.51 19.71 25.23
CA VAL A 255 -7.70 18.53 24.84
C VAL A 255 -7.85 18.24 23.34
N VAL A 256 -9.06 18.40 22.78
CA VAL A 256 -9.33 18.09 21.38
C VAL A 256 -8.66 19.14 20.47
N VAL A 257 -8.73 20.41 20.84
CA VAL A 257 -8.03 21.50 20.11
C VAL A 257 -6.53 21.33 20.20
N GLY A 258 -5.99 21.10 21.42
CA GLY A 258 -4.56 20.86 21.63
C GLY A 258 -4.02 19.68 20.80
N THR A 259 -4.75 18.56 20.80
CA THR A 259 -4.42 17.38 19.99
C THR A 259 -4.47 17.68 18.48
N GLY A 260 -5.46 18.44 18.01
CA GLY A 260 -5.53 18.82 16.61
C GLY A 260 -4.40 19.78 16.18
N ILE A 261 -3.99 20.73 17.04
CA ILE A 261 -2.83 21.60 16.78
C ILE A 261 -1.53 20.78 16.73
N LEU A 262 -1.38 19.80 17.61
CA LEU A 262 -0.26 18.86 17.62
C LEU A 262 -0.20 18.10 16.28
N ASP A 263 -1.31 17.54 15.79
CA ASP A 263 -1.41 16.85 14.50
C ASP A 263 -1.00 17.75 13.31
N VAL A 264 -1.45 19.02 13.31
CA VAL A 264 -1.04 20.02 12.32
C VAL A 264 0.46 20.20 12.30
N TYR A 265 1.12 20.38 13.47
CA TYR A 265 2.56 20.54 13.52
C TYR A 265 3.30 19.26 13.13
N GLY A 266 2.80 18.09 13.48
CA GLY A 266 3.33 16.80 13.04
C GLY A 266 3.32 16.67 11.52
N LYS A 267 2.20 16.98 10.86
CA LYS A 267 2.08 16.96 9.40
C LYS A 267 2.94 18.00 8.70
N CYS A 268 3.15 19.16 9.33
CA CYS A 268 4.09 20.17 8.85
C CYS A 268 5.58 19.80 9.10
N GLN A 269 5.87 18.59 9.55
CA GLN A 269 7.23 18.11 9.89
C GLN A 269 7.96 19.00 10.90
N CYS A 270 7.22 19.63 11.81
CA CYS A 270 7.74 20.51 12.83
C CYS A 270 7.61 19.89 14.23
N ILE A 271 8.37 18.82 14.46
CA ILE A 271 8.24 17.97 15.67
C ILE A 271 8.46 18.74 16.98
N ASP A 272 9.35 19.73 17.01
CA ASP A 272 9.62 20.54 18.20
C ASP A 272 8.37 21.30 18.69
N TYR A 273 7.59 21.85 17.74
CA TYR A 273 6.33 22.53 18.10
C TYR A 273 5.27 21.53 18.58
N ALA A 274 5.16 20.37 17.90
CA ALA A 274 4.26 19.31 18.32
C ALA A 274 4.59 18.83 19.74
N ARG A 275 5.88 18.59 20.03
CA ARG A 275 6.35 18.17 21.35
C ARG A 275 6.07 19.21 22.43
N ARG A 276 6.30 20.48 22.17
CA ARG A 276 5.97 21.55 23.13
C ARG A 276 4.50 21.58 23.47
N ILE A 277 3.60 21.47 22.48
CA ILE A 277 2.15 21.41 22.73
C ILE A 277 1.83 20.17 23.58
N PHE A 278 2.38 19.01 23.23
CA PHE A 278 2.21 17.78 23.99
C PHE A 278 2.62 17.94 25.44
N ASP A 279 3.78 18.54 25.73
CA ASP A 279 4.29 18.71 27.07
C ASP A 279 3.45 19.75 27.86
N MET A 280 2.98 20.82 27.21
CA MET A 280 2.11 21.84 27.82
C MET A 280 0.75 21.30 28.25
N MET A 281 0.24 20.24 27.62
CA MET A 281 -1.06 19.65 27.97
C MET A 281 -1.05 18.93 29.33
N GLY A 282 0.11 18.67 29.92
CA GLY A 282 0.26 18.14 31.29
C GLY A 282 -0.52 16.83 31.50
N ILE A 283 -1.35 16.80 32.56
CA ILE A 283 -2.12 15.62 32.99
C ILE A 283 -3.44 15.41 32.22
N VAL A 284 -3.86 16.35 31.39
CA VAL A 284 -5.13 16.23 30.64
C VAL A 284 -5.01 15.45 29.34
N LYS A 285 -3.84 14.87 29.05
CA LYS A 285 -3.62 14.05 27.88
C LYS A 285 -4.50 12.80 27.92
N ASN A 286 -5.21 12.55 26.82
CA ASN A 286 -5.95 11.31 26.61
C ASN A 286 -5.20 10.39 25.63
N GLU A 287 -5.73 9.19 25.39
CA GLU A 287 -5.15 8.22 24.46
C GLU A 287 -4.95 8.81 23.06
N VAL A 288 -5.92 9.59 22.56
CA VAL A 288 -5.84 10.23 21.23
C VAL A 288 -4.65 11.20 21.14
N THR A 289 -4.35 11.95 22.23
CA THR A 289 -3.20 12.86 22.29
C THR A 289 -1.87 12.10 22.22
N TRP A 290 -1.76 10.97 22.93
CA TRP A 290 -0.58 10.10 22.85
C TRP A 290 -0.42 9.49 21.45
N SER A 291 -1.51 8.96 20.88
CA SER A 291 -1.53 8.41 19.52
C SER A 291 -1.12 9.45 18.48
N ALA A 292 -1.63 10.68 18.58
CA ALA A 292 -1.27 11.78 17.70
C ALA A 292 0.23 12.14 17.78
N MET A 293 0.81 12.13 18.99
CA MET A 293 2.24 12.41 19.17
C MET A 293 3.13 11.28 18.64
N VAL A 294 2.75 10.01 18.86
CA VAL A 294 3.42 8.86 18.23
C VAL A 294 3.35 8.98 16.71
N GLY A 295 2.16 9.28 16.16
CA GLY A 295 1.99 9.52 14.73
C GLY A 295 2.84 10.68 14.19
N ALA A 296 2.95 11.79 14.93
CA ALA A 296 3.80 12.92 14.57
C ALA A 296 5.28 12.54 14.50
N TYR A 297 5.79 11.75 15.45
CA TYR A 297 7.15 11.22 15.39
C TYR A 297 7.36 10.35 14.16
N VAL A 298 6.39 9.48 13.82
CA VAL A 298 6.47 8.60 12.63
C VAL A 298 6.52 9.42 11.34
N VAL A 299 5.66 10.44 11.21
CA VAL A 299 5.62 11.34 10.03
C VAL A 299 6.92 12.14 9.88
N CYS A 300 7.57 12.50 11.00
CA CYS A 300 8.84 13.23 11.01
C CYS A 300 10.07 12.32 10.95
N ASP A 301 9.91 11.00 10.79
CA ASP A 301 10.98 9.98 10.74
C ASP A 301 11.78 9.80 12.05
N PHE A 302 11.21 10.19 13.19
CA PHE A 302 11.77 9.97 14.52
C PHE A 302 11.26 8.66 15.12
N MET A 303 11.63 7.53 14.48
CA MET A 303 11.07 6.21 14.77
C MET A 303 11.40 5.72 16.19
N ARG A 304 12.61 6.00 16.69
CA ARG A 304 13.04 5.57 18.04
C ARG A 304 12.29 6.31 19.13
N GLU A 305 12.12 7.62 18.97
CA GLU A 305 11.38 8.47 19.88
C GLU A 305 9.89 8.09 19.95
N ALA A 306 9.34 7.62 18.82
CA ALA A 306 7.97 7.05 18.79
C ALA A 306 7.85 5.80 19.68
N LEU A 307 8.84 4.88 19.64
CA LEU A 307 8.88 3.70 20.52
C LEU A 307 9.04 4.07 21.98
N GLU A 308 9.96 5.00 22.29
CA GLU A 308 10.19 5.48 23.67
C GLU A 308 8.91 6.10 24.24
N LEU A 309 8.21 6.93 23.46
CA LEU A 309 6.96 7.54 23.86
C LEU A 309 5.87 6.49 24.11
N PHE A 310 5.79 5.46 23.28
CA PHE A 310 4.88 4.35 23.50
C PHE A 310 5.20 3.55 24.77
N CYS A 311 6.47 3.31 25.05
CA CYS A 311 6.89 2.68 26.32
C CYS A 311 6.47 3.53 27.53
N GLN A 312 6.60 4.86 27.45
CA GLN A 312 6.12 5.77 28.50
C GLN A 312 4.59 5.65 28.68
N LEU A 313 3.82 5.58 27.57
CA LEU A 313 2.37 5.36 27.63
C LEU A 313 2.00 4.05 28.35
N LEU A 314 2.74 2.98 28.09
CA LEU A 314 2.51 1.69 28.76
C LEU A 314 2.79 1.73 30.27
N MET A 315 3.73 2.57 30.71
CA MET A 315 4.04 2.75 32.14
C MET A 315 2.93 3.50 32.90
N LEU A 316 2.11 4.31 32.17
CA LEU A 316 0.99 5.07 32.73
C LEU A 316 -0.32 4.28 32.80
N LYS A 317 -0.28 2.95 32.66
CA LYS A 317 -1.47 2.08 32.66
C LYS A 317 -2.37 2.21 33.91
N ASP A 318 -1.82 2.65 35.03
CA ASP A 318 -2.57 2.85 36.27
C ASP A 318 -3.49 4.09 36.24
N ASP A 319 -3.31 5.00 35.28
CA ASP A 319 -4.10 6.24 35.15
C ASP A 319 -5.39 6.06 34.31
N GLY A 320 -5.78 4.82 33.99
CA GLY A 320 -7.05 4.53 33.28
C GLY A 320 -7.04 4.81 31.77
N ILE A 321 -5.86 5.03 31.16
CA ILE A 321 -5.74 5.23 29.70
C ILE A 321 -5.90 3.86 29.00
N VAL A 322 -6.93 3.73 28.18
CA VAL A 322 -7.21 2.52 27.37
C VAL A 322 -6.50 2.65 26.04
N LEU A 323 -5.53 1.77 25.76
CA LEU A 323 -4.83 1.75 24.48
C LEU A 323 -5.78 1.42 23.32
N SER A 324 -5.64 2.10 22.17
CA SER A 324 -6.39 1.79 20.95
C SER A 324 -5.62 0.87 20.00
N ALA A 325 -6.36 0.15 19.16
CA ALA A 325 -5.80 -0.65 18.06
C ALA A 325 -4.95 0.20 17.10
N VAL A 326 -5.35 1.45 16.86
CA VAL A 326 -4.66 2.38 15.97
C VAL A 326 -3.25 2.71 16.48
N THR A 327 -3.12 3.04 17.78
CA THR A 327 -1.81 3.32 18.38
C THR A 327 -0.90 2.10 18.32
N LEU A 328 -1.44 0.92 18.65
CA LEU A 328 -0.67 -0.33 18.60
C LEU A 328 -0.22 -0.66 17.17
N ALA A 329 -1.11 -0.55 16.19
CA ALA A 329 -0.77 -0.74 14.77
C ALA A 329 0.32 0.24 14.30
N THR A 330 0.22 1.52 14.68
CA THR A 330 1.23 2.54 14.36
C THR A 330 2.61 2.16 14.90
N VAL A 331 2.68 1.70 16.14
CA VAL A 331 3.97 1.30 16.75
C VAL A 331 4.52 0.01 16.15
N ILE A 332 3.69 -0.97 15.83
CA ILE A 332 4.11 -2.17 15.08
C ILE A 332 4.66 -1.77 13.70
N GLN A 333 4.04 -0.79 13.02
CA GLN A 333 4.55 -0.26 11.76
C GLN A 333 5.93 0.41 11.92
N VAL A 334 6.20 1.08 13.05
CA VAL A 334 7.54 1.61 13.38
C VAL A 334 8.56 0.48 13.47
N CYS A 335 8.24 -0.62 14.18
CA CYS A 335 9.12 -1.80 14.25
C CYS A 335 9.38 -2.39 12.85
N ALA A 336 8.34 -2.43 11.99
CA ALA A 336 8.48 -2.88 10.61
C ALA A 336 9.44 -1.99 9.80
N ASN A 337 9.39 -0.67 9.98
CA ASN A 337 10.25 0.27 9.28
C ASN A 337 11.71 0.22 9.79
N LEU A 338 11.91 0.01 11.08
CA LEU A 338 13.23 -0.19 11.70
C LEU A 338 13.78 -1.60 11.51
N THR A 339 12.97 -2.53 10.94
CA THR A 339 13.29 -3.96 10.88
C THR A 339 13.63 -4.59 12.25
N ASP A 340 13.05 -4.03 13.32
CA ASP A 340 13.25 -4.51 14.69
C ASP A 340 12.28 -5.67 15.03
N LEU A 341 12.73 -6.88 14.70
CA LEU A 341 11.99 -8.10 14.97
C LEU A 341 11.78 -8.34 16.48
N SER A 342 12.73 -7.96 17.31
CA SER A 342 12.68 -8.20 18.76
C SER A 342 11.51 -7.44 19.39
N MET A 343 11.47 -6.13 19.17
CA MET A 343 10.38 -5.29 19.67
C MET A 343 9.05 -5.68 19.00
N GLY A 344 9.06 -5.93 17.69
CA GLY A 344 7.86 -6.37 16.96
C GLY A 344 7.25 -7.66 17.54
N SER A 345 8.08 -8.64 17.91
CA SER A 345 7.62 -9.87 18.56
C SER A 345 7.05 -9.63 19.96
N CYS A 346 7.64 -8.71 20.73
CA CYS A 346 7.10 -8.30 22.03
C CYS A 346 5.71 -7.66 21.87
N LEU A 347 5.54 -6.79 20.87
CA LEU A 347 4.25 -6.16 20.57
C LEU A 347 3.21 -7.18 20.10
N HIS A 348 3.62 -8.20 19.33
CA HIS A 348 2.73 -9.30 18.95
C HIS A 348 2.24 -10.06 20.20
N CYS A 349 3.15 -10.43 21.12
CA CYS A 349 2.76 -11.04 22.39
C CYS A 349 1.83 -10.13 23.20
N PHE A 350 2.06 -8.82 23.19
CA PHE A 350 1.18 -7.86 23.84
C PHE A 350 -0.21 -7.84 23.16
N ALA A 351 -0.28 -7.82 21.82
CA ALA A 351 -1.53 -7.87 21.08
C ALA A 351 -2.36 -9.13 21.40
N ILE A 352 -1.72 -10.29 21.52
CA ILE A 352 -2.38 -11.54 21.95
C ILE A 352 -2.96 -11.39 23.36
N LYS A 353 -2.16 -10.94 24.33
CA LYS A 353 -2.58 -10.81 25.73
C LYS A 353 -3.71 -9.79 25.94
N SER A 354 -3.72 -8.75 25.12
CA SER A 354 -4.71 -7.66 25.18
C SER A 354 -5.94 -7.90 24.29
N GLY A 355 -5.97 -8.98 23.51
CA GLY A 355 -7.05 -9.30 22.58
C GLY A 355 -7.04 -8.49 21.27
N PHE A 356 -6.07 -7.59 21.06
CA PHE A 356 -5.95 -6.79 19.83
C PHE A 356 -5.56 -7.61 18.60
N VAL A 357 -5.07 -8.84 18.78
CA VAL A 357 -4.74 -9.73 17.65
C VAL A 357 -5.95 -10.06 16.77
N LEU A 358 -7.17 -9.94 17.31
CA LEU A 358 -8.43 -10.14 16.59
C LEU A 358 -8.84 -8.90 15.75
N ASP A 359 -8.20 -7.77 15.97
CA ASP A 359 -8.41 -6.56 15.16
C ASP A 359 -7.66 -6.68 13.84
N LEU A 360 -8.39 -6.53 12.73
CA LEU A 360 -7.82 -6.67 11.37
C LEU A 360 -6.67 -5.70 11.08
N MET A 361 -6.76 -4.46 11.57
CA MET A 361 -5.70 -3.46 11.35
C MET A 361 -4.41 -3.88 12.05
N VAL A 362 -4.50 -4.34 13.30
CA VAL A 362 -3.34 -4.84 14.06
C VAL A 362 -2.80 -6.10 13.39
N GLY A 363 -3.66 -7.04 13.00
CA GLY A 363 -3.28 -8.26 12.29
C GLY A 363 -2.53 -7.96 10.98
N ASN A 364 -3.08 -7.09 10.14
CA ASN A 364 -2.47 -6.70 8.87
C ASN A 364 -1.11 -6.01 9.06
N THR A 365 -0.98 -5.21 10.12
CA THR A 365 0.29 -4.55 10.44
C THR A 365 1.34 -5.54 10.97
N LEU A 366 0.93 -6.55 11.73
CA LEU A 366 1.81 -7.65 12.17
C LEU A 366 2.31 -8.47 10.98
N LEU A 367 1.45 -8.80 10.01
CA LEU A 367 1.86 -9.44 8.75
C LEU A 367 2.94 -8.63 8.04
N SER A 368 2.71 -7.33 7.86
CA SER A 368 3.67 -6.42 7.22
C SER A 368 4.99 -6.33 8.00
N MET A 369 4.94 -6.32 9.32
CA MET A 369 6.12 -6.28 10.19
C MET A 369 6.97 -7.55 10.01
N TYR A 370 6.39 -8.74 10.10
CA TYR A 370 7.14 -9.99 9.90
C TYR A 370 7.73 -10.09 8.48
N ALA A 371 6.96 -9.68 7.48
CA ALA A 371 7.42 -9.66 6.08
C ALA A 371 8.62 -8.73 5.88
N LYS A 372 8.57 -7.49 6.41
CA LYS A 372 9.67 -6.51 6.31
C LYS A 372 10.91 -6.92 7.12
N CYS A 373 10.72 -7.62 8.24
CA CYS A 373 11.83 -8.19 9.01
C CYS A 373 12.44 -9.46 8.36
N GLY A 374 12.00 -9.86 7.17
CA GLY A 374 12.54 -11.02 6.46
C GLY A 374 12.01 -12.37 6.95
N ILE A 375 11.07 -12.41 7.90
CA ILE A 375 10.51 -13.64 8.49
C ILE A 375 9.20 -14.02 7.78
N ILE A 376 9.28 -14.26 6.47
CA ILE A 376 8.08 -14.53 5.65
C ILE A 376 7.32 -15.79 6.09
N ASN A 377 8.04 -16.84 6.54
CA ASN A 377 7.40 -18.05 7.08
C ASN A 377 6.61 -17.77 8.36
N GLY A 378 7.08 -16.82 9.19
CA GLY A 378 6.37 -16.35 10.38
C GLY A 378 5.11 -15.57 10.00
N ALA A 379 5.23 -14.68 9.01
CA ALA A 379 4.07 -13.96 8.46
C ALA A 379 3.00 -14.93 7.93
N MET A 380 3.40 -15.96 7.18
CA MET A 380 2.47 -16.95 6.62
C MET A 380 1.80 -17.80 7.70
N ARG A 381 2.52 -18.20 8.75
CA ARG A 381 1.90 -18.90 9.89
C ARG A 381 0.83 -18.03 10.54
N PHE A 382 1.15 -16.79 10.83
CA PHE A 382 0.21 -15.84 11.42
C PHE A 382 -0.99 -15.57 10.48
N PHE A 383 -0.77 -15.42 9.17
CA PHE A 383 -1.83 -15.29 8.17
C PHE A 383 -2.81 -16.48 8.23
N ASN A 384 -2.28 -17.71 8.38
CA ASN A 384 -3.12 -18.91 8.47
C ASN A 384 -3.91 -18.99 9.80
N GLU A 385 -3.42 -18.37 10.86
CA GLU A 385 -4.06 -18.31 12.18
C GLU A 385 -5.14 -17.21 12.27
N MET A 386 -5.17 -16.25 11.32
CA MET A 386 -6.18 -15.19 11.32
C MET A 386 -7.57 -15.75 10.99
N ASP A 387 -8.56 -15.46 11.85
CA ASP A 387 -9.96 -15.85 11.66
C ASP A 387 -10.62 -15.10 10.48
N LEU A 388 -10.29 -13.83 10.33
CA LEU A 388 -10.80 -12.97 9.26
C LEU A 388 -9.62 -12.48 8.41
N ARG A 389 -9.78 -12.56 7.10
CA ARG A 389 -8.80 -12.10 6.11
C ARG A 389 -9.51 -11.22 5.09
N ASP A 390 -8.96 -10.05 4.84
CA ASP A 390 -9.46 -9.08 3.87
C ASP A 390 -8.46 -8.85 2.73
N ALA A 391 -8.79 -7.93 1.83
CA ALA A 391 -7.91 -7.57 0.71
C ALA A 391 -6.56 -7.04 1.20
N VAL A 392 -6.53 -6.35 2.36
CA VAL A 392 -5.30 -5.81 2.94
C VAL A 392 -4.41 -6.93 3.49
N SER A 393 -5.00 -7.95 4.14
CA SER A 393 -4.27 -9.13 4.64
C SER A 393 -3.57 -9.87 3.51
N PHE A 394 -4.28 -10.16 2.41
CA PHE A 394 -3.70 -10.78 1.23
C PHE A 394 -2.63 -9.89 0.58
N THR A 395 -2.89 -8.58 0.48
CA THR A 395 -1.91 -7.64 -0.09
C THR A 395 -0.63 -7.59 0.74
N ALA A 396 -0.73 -7.62 2.07
CA ALA A 396 0.43 -7.62 2.96
C ALA A 396 1.30 -8.87 2.76
N ILE A 397 0.69 -10.06 2.68
CA ILE A 397 1.45 -11.30 2.48
C ILE A 397 2.01 -11.42 1.06
N ILE A 398 1.26 -11.02 0.03
CA ILE A 398 1.74 -10.97 -1.37
C ILE A 398 2.96 -10.04 -1.47
N SER A 399 2.83 -8.81 -0.96
CA SER A 399 3.92 -7.84 -0.94
C SER A 399 5.13 -8.37 -0.16
N GLY A 400 4.87 -9.05 0.97
CA GLY A 400 5.89 -9.71 1.77
C GLY A 400 6.68 -10.76 0.99
N TYR A 401 6.01 -11.66 0.29
CA TYR A 401 6.67 -12.65 -0.55
C TYR A 401 7.51 -11.99 -1.65
N VAL A 402 6.96 -11.02 -2.36
CA VAL A 402 7.65 -10.33 -3.46
C VAL A 402 8.90 -9.58 -2.96
N GLN A 403 8.80 -8.87 -1.83
CA GLN A 403 9.92 -8.13 -1.23
C GLN A 403 11.05 -9.06 -0.74
N ASN A 404 10.71 -10.28 -0.32
CA ASN A 404 11.68 -11.29 0.10
C ASN A 404 12.17 -12.17 -1.06
N GLY A 405 11.87 -11.83 -2.31
CA GLY A 405 12.35 -12.54 -3.50
C GLY A 405 11.56 -13.80 -3.89
N ASN A 406 10.48 -14.10 -3.18
CA ASN A 406 9.62 -15.26 -3.36
C ASN A 406 8.41 -14.92 -4.25
N SER A 407 8.68 -14.44 -5.47
CA SER A 407 7.65 -13.94 -6.40
C SER A 407 6.66 -15.02 -6.85
N GLU A 408 7.08 -16.28 -6.91
CA GLU A 408 6.22 -17.42 -7.29
C GLU A 408 5.14 -17.66 -6.22
N GLU A 409 5.54 -17.69 -4.95
CA GLU A 409 4.63 -17.82 -3.82
C GLU A 409 3.70 -16.61 -3.71
N GLY A 410 4.20 -15.41 -4.04
CA GLY A 410 3.38 -14.19 -4.11
C GLY A 410 2.26 -14.30 -5.15
N LEU A 411 2.52 -14.86 -6.33
CA LEU A 411 1.49 -15.12 -7.34
C LEU A 411 0.52 -16.22 -6.91
N CYS A 412 0.98 -17.27 -6.22
CA CYS A 412 0.10 -18.31 -5.65
C CYS A 412 -0.89 -17.69 -4.65
N MET A 413 -0.42 -16.81 -3.77
CA MET A 413 -1.29 -16.10 -2.81
C MET A 413 -2.30 -15.17 -3.51
N PHE A 414 -1.91 -14.54 -4.62
CA PHE A 414 -2.84 -13.77 -5.42
C PHE A 414 -3.96 -14.61 -6.04
N LEU A 415 -3.64 -15.80 -6.54
CA LEU A 415 -4.65 -16.77 -7.02
C LEU A 415 -5.56 -17.24 -5.89
N GLU A 416 -5.02 -17.52 -4.71
CA GLU A 416 -5.80 -17.89 -3.52
C GLU A 416 -6.78 -16.78 -3.11
N MET A 417 -6.34 -15.52 -3.15
CA MET A 417 -7.21 -14.35 -2.92
C MET A 417 -8.41 -14.34 -3.87
N GLN A 418 -8.17 -14.56 -5.18
CA GLN A 418 -9.23 -14.58 -6.19
C GLN A 418 -10.18 -15.76 -6.00
N LEU A 419 -9.64 -16.95 -5.71
CA LEU A 419 -10.44 -18.16 -5.43
C LEU A 419 -11.29 -18.02 -4.17
N SER A 420 -10.83 -17.24 -3.20
CA SER A 420 -11.59 -16.90 -1.98
C SER A 420 -12.68 -15.85 -2.23
N GLY A 421 -12.85 -15.37 -3.46
CA GLY A 421 -13.83 -14.34 -3.81
C GLY A 421 -13.51 -12.93 -3.33
N ILE A 422 -12.28 -12.69 -2.89
CA ILE A 422 -11.82 -11.37 -2.42
C ILE A 422 -11.30 -10.59 -3.63
N ASN A 423 -11.88 -9.42 -3.88
CA ASN A 423 -11.50 -8.58 -5.01
C ASN A 423 -10.17 -7.87 -4.77
N PRO A 424 -9.21 -7.93 -5.74
CA PRO A 424 -7.98 -7.18 -5.66
C PRO A 424 -8.21 -5.66 -5.68
N GLU A 425 -7.48 -4.94 -4.84
CA GLU A 425 -7.44 -3.49 -4.81
C GLU A 425 -6.24 -2.94 -5.59
N LYS A 426 -6.13 -1.61 -5.72
CA LYS A 426 -4.97 -0.97 -6.35
C LYS A 426 -3.65 -1.40 -5.72
N ALA A 427 -3.58 -1.43 -4.38
CA ALA A 427 -2.39 -1.85 -3.63
C ALA A 427 -2.00 -3.30 -3.92
N THR A 428 -3.00 -4.19 -4.10
CA THR A 428 -2.78 -5.59 -4.48
C THR A 428 -2.12 -5.67 -5.85
N LEU A 429 -2.65 -4.97 -6.85
CA LEU A 429 -2.07 -4.95 -8.20
C LEU A 429 -0.67 -4.34 -8.20
N ALA A 430 -0.43 -3.27 -7.43
CA ALA A 430 0.89 -2.68 -7.26
C ALA A 430 1.92 -3.66 -6.67
N SER A 431 1.46 -4.65 -5.88
CA SER A 431 2.32 -5.72 -5.32
C SER A 431 2.49 -6.90 -6.28
N VAL A 432 1.47 -7.25 -7.06
CA VAL A 432 1.46 -8.39 -7.99
C VAL A 432 2.25 -8.10 -9.27
N LEU A 433 2.13 -6.89 -9.83
CA LEU A 433 2.80 -6.53 -11.09
C LEU A 433 4.33 -6.65 -11.02
N PRO A 434 5.03 -6.25 -9.92
CA PRO A 434 6.45 -6.54 -9.75
C PRO A 434 6.77 -8.04 -9.70
N ALA A 435 5.92 -8.89 -9.11
CA ALA A 435 6.11 -10.33 -9.13
C ALA A 435 6.05 -10.87 -10.58
N CYS A 436 5.06 -10.43 -11.36
CA CYS A 436 4.97 -10.76 -12.78
C CYS A 436 6.22 -10.30 -13.55
N ALA A 437 6.73 -9.11 -13.23
CA ALA A 437 7.93 -8.55 -13.83
C ALA A 437 9.19 -9.36 -13.50
N HIS A 438 9.33 -9.85 -12.25
CA HIS A 438 10.47 -10.66 -11.83
C HIS A 438 10.49 -12.01 -12.54
N LEU A 439 9.36 -12.69 -12.61
CA LEU A 439 9.22 -14.02 -13.22
C LEU A 439 9.03 -13.99 -14.75
N ALA A 440 8.92 -12.80 -15.34
CA ALA A 440 8.49 -12.57 -16.72
C ALA A 440 7.16 -13.29 -17.05
N ALA A 441 6.25 -13.35 -16.08
CA ALA A 441 4.94 -13.97 -16.18
C ALA A 441 3.95 -13.05 -16.92
N LEU A 442 4.09 -12.99 -18.24
CA LEU A 442 3.35 -12.08 -19.12
C LEU A 442 1.84 -12.32 -19.08
N HIS A 443 1.42 -13.58 -18.99
CA HIS A 443 0.00 -13.93 -18.95
C HIS A 443 -0.68 -13.33 -17.71
N TYR A 444 -0.12 -13.59 -16.53
CA TYR A 444 -0.63 -13.01 -15.27
C TYR A 444 -0.61 -11.48 -15.27
N GLY A 445 0.48 -10.89 -15.78
CA GLY A 445 0.59 -9.44 -15.94
C GLY A 445 -0.48 -8.86 -16.87
N SER A 446 -0.77 -9.53 -17.99
CA SER A 446 -1.80 -9.12 -18.94
C SER A 446 -3.21 -9.25 -18.37
N CYS A 447 -3.50 -10.33 -17.63
CA CYS A 447 -4.77 -10.51 -16.91
C CYS A 447 -4.96 -9.40 -15.86
N SER A 448 -3.91 -9.08 -15.08
CA SER A 448 -3.92 -7.98 -14.12
C SER A 448 -4.14 -6.63 -14.79
N HIS A 449 -3.59 -6.39 -15.99
CA HIS A 449 -3.85 -5.18 -16.77
C HIS A 449 -5.32 -5.11 -17.23
N CYS A 450 -5.88 -6.21 -17.75
CA CYS A 450 -7.30 -6.26 -18.12
C CYS A 450 -8.20 -5.95 -16.90
N TYR A 451 -7.89 -6.51 -15.74
CA TYR A 451 -8.62 -6.23 -14.51
C TYR A 451 -8.50 -4.74 -14.13
N ALA A 452 -7.29 -4.17 -14.20
CA ALA A 452 -7.08 -2.74 -13.94
C ALA A 452 -7.89 -1.83 -14.87
N ILE A 453 -8.08 -2.20 -16.15
CA ILE A 453 -8.93 -1.47 -17.11
C ILE A 453 -10.39 -1.55 -16.67
N VAL A 454 -10.90 -2.74 -16.38
CA VAL A 454 -12.31 -2.97 -15.99
C VAL A 454 -12.66 -2.19 -14.71
N CYS A 455 -11.75 -2.17 -13.72
CA CYS A 455 -11.93 -1.45 -12.47
C CYS A 455 -11.61 0.05 -12.54
N GLY A 456 -11.19 0.57 -13.70
CA GLY A 456 -10.79 1.98 -13.86
C GLY A 456 -9.49 2.36 -13.15
N PHE A 457 -8.67 1.39 -12.71
CA PHE A 457 -7.41 1.66 -12.00
C PHE A 457 -6.30 2.22 -12.90
N THR A 458 -6.47 2.14 -14.23
CA THR A 458 -5.54 2.73 -15.20
C THR A 458 -5.55 4.26 -15.23
N ALA A 459 -6.44 4.92 -14.48
CA ALA A 459 -6.34 6.35 -14.21
C ALA A 459 -5.24 6.69 -13.17
N ASP A 460 -4.79 5.71 -12.40
CA ASP A 460 -3.76 5.86 -11.37
C ASP A 460 -2.36 5.73 -11.99
N THR A 461 -1.52 6.76 -11.78
CA THR A 461 -0.16 6.80 -12.33
C THR A 461 0.75 5.72 -11.78
N MET A 462 0.55 5.30 -10.52
CA MET A 462 1.34 4.24 -9.89
C MET A 462 1.09 2.88 -10.56
N ILE A 463 -0.18 2.57 -10.84
CA ILE A 463 -0.55 1.34 -11.56
C ILE A 463 -0.01 1.35 -12.99
N CYS A 464 -0.11 2.49 -13.71
CA CYS A 464 0.46 2.62 -15.04
C CYS A 464 1.98 2.43 -15.04
N ASN A 465 2.69 3.02 -14.08
CA ASN A 465 4.14 2.84 -13.95
C ASN A 465 4.51 1.38 -13.68
N ALA A 466 3.77 0.69 -12.80
CA ALA A 466 3.96 -0.74 -12.54
C ALA A 466 3.67 -1.60 -13.79
N LEU A 467 2.67 -1.24 -14.59
CA LEU A 467 2.37 -1.91 -15.86
C LEU A 467 3.47 -1.69 -16.90
N ILE A 468 4.02 -0.47 -17.00
CA ILE A 468 5.14 -0.16 -17.90
C ILE A 468 6.35 -1.04 -17.52
N ASP A 469 6.72 -1.07 -16.23
CA ASP A 469 7.83 -1.88 -15.72
C ASP A 469 7.60 -3.37 -15.98
N MET A 470 6.38 -3.85 -15.71
CA MET A 470 6.00 -5.24 -15.94
C MET A 470 6.12 -5.63 -17.43
N TYR A 471 5.53 -4.86 -18.35
CA TYR A 471 5.63 -5.15 -19.78
C TYR A 471 7.07 -5.06 -20.30
N ALA A 472 7.82 -4.04 -19.87
CA ALA A 472 9.23 -3.91 -20.22
C ALA A 472 10.03 -5.14 -19.78
N LYS A 473 9.88 -5.55 -18.52
CA LYS A 473 10.57 -6.72 -17.94
C LYS A 473 10.07 -8.07 -18.46
N CYS A 474 8.86 -8.13 -19.04
CA CYS A 474 8.36 -9.28 -19.81
C CYS A 474 8.71 -9.22 -21.30
N GLY A 475 9.65 -8.37 -21.72
CA GLY A 475 10.14 -8.30 -23.08
C GLY A 475 9.17 -7.67 -24.08
N LYS A 476 8.13 -6.96 -23.62
CA LYS A 476 7.10 -6.31 -24.45
C LYS A 476 7.24 -4.79 -24.40
N ILE A 477 8.39 -4.28 -24.86
CA ILE A 477 8.72 -2.84 -24.81
C ILE A 477 7.71 -1.98 -25.59
N ASP A 478 7.19 -2.45 -26.73
CA ASP A 478 6.18 -1.73 -27.51
C ASP A 478 4.86 -1.60 -26.76
N THR A 479 4.49 -2.64 -25.97
CA THR A 479 3.29 -2.58 -25.13
C THR A 479 3.49 -1.63 -23.95
N ALA A 480 4.67 -1.64 -23.33
CA ALA A 480 5.05 -0.68 -22.29
C ALA A 480 4.95 0.76 -22.84
N ARG A 481 5.47 1.01 -24.04
CA ARG A 481 5.35 2.31 -24.72
C ARG A 481 3.89 2.71 -24.96
N LYS A 482 3.04 1.80 -25.42
CA LYS A 482 1.60 2.07 -25.60
C LYS A 482 0.88 2.42 -24.31
N VAL A 483 1.23 1.78 -23.17
CA VAL A 483 0.69 2.15 -21.86
C VAL A 483 1.14 3.55 -21.48
N PHE A 484 2.44 3.86 -21.63
CA PHE A 484 3.00 5.19 -21.38
C PHE A 484 2.31 6.28 -22.21
N ASP A 485 2.13 6.07 -23.51
CA ASP A 485 1.52 7.05 -24.42
C ASP A 485 0.05 7.32 -24.11
N ARG A 486 -0.66 6.34 -23.51
CA ARG A 486 -2.08 6.46 -23.11
C ARG A 486 -2.30 7.12 -21.75
N MET A 487 -1.25 7.36 -20.98
CA MET A 487 -1.38 8.02 -19.67
C MET A 487 -1.86 9.46 -19.84
N HIS A 488 -2.90 9.85 -19.10
CA HIS A 488 -3.42 11.21 -19.08
C HIS A 488 -2.48 12.20 -18.37
N LYS A 489 -1.81 11.75 -17.33
CA LYS A 489 -0.80 12.52 -16.58
C LYS A 489 0.46 11.69 -16.46
N ARG A 490 1.59 12.26 -16.87
CA ARG A 490 2.91 11.65 -16.76
C ARG A 490 3.73 12.45 -15.75
N GLY A 491 4.10 11.81 -14.65
CA GLY A 491 5.04 12.39 -13.69
C GLY A 491 6.48 12.00 -14.01
N ILE A 492 7.45 12.57 -13.31
CA ILE A 492 8.88 12.24 -13.45
C ILE A 492 9.11 10.74 -13.37
N VAL A 493 8.45 10.05 -12.44
CA VAL A 493 8.56 8.60 -12.27
C VAL A 493 8.15 7.83 -13.54
N SER A 494 7.09 8.29 -14.24
CA SER A 494 6.64 7.62 -15.47
C SER A 494 7.70 7.71 -16.58
N TRP A 495 8.30 8.89 -16.75
CA TRP A 495 9.39 9.11 -17.70
C TRP A 495 10.63 8.28 -17.32
N ASN A 496 11.06 8.32 -16.07
CA ASN A 496 12.18 7.54 -15.57
C ASN A 496 11.97 6.03 -15.80
N THR A 497 10.74 5.53 -15.55
CA THR A 497 10.39 4.12 -15.78
C THR A 497 10.52 3.74 -17.26
N MET A 498 10.10 4.60 -18.17
CA MET A 498 10.20 4.30 -19.60
C MET A 498 11.63 4.47 -20.13
N ILE A 499 12.41 5.44 -19.64
CA ILE A 499 13.83 5.63 -19.98
C ILE A 499 14.63 4.38 -19.59
N ILE A 500 14.48 3.89 -18.34
CA ILE A 500 15.19 2.69 -17.91
C ILE A 500 14.70 1.45 -18.66
N ALA A 501 13.40 1.37 -19.03
CA ALA A 501 12.85 0.30 -19.83
C ALA A 501 13.57 0.19 -21.19
N TYR A 502 13.78 1.30 -21.89
CA TYR A 502 14.57 1.32 -23.14
C TYR A 502 16.02 0.93 -22.86
N GLY A 503 16.62 1.42 -21.76
CA GLY A 503 17.98 1.10 -21.37
C GLY A 503 18.21 -0.41 -21.22
N ILE A 504 17.39 -1.12 -20.44
CA ILE A 504 17.53 -2.57 -20.23
C ILE A 504 17.33 -3.40 -21.52
N HIS A 505 16.60 -2.86 -22.50
CA HIS A 505 16.46 -3.46 -23.83
C HIS A 505 17.63 -3.13 -24.77
N GLY A 506 18.59 -2.29 -24.36
CA GLY A 506 19.72 -1.87 -25.17
C GLY A 506 19.36 -0.88 -26.28
N ILE A 507 18.24 -0.15 -26.14
CA ILE A 507 17.73 0.84 -27.09
C ILE A 507 18.03 2.25 -26.56
N GLY A 508 19.31 2.55 -26.28
CA GLY A 508 19.72 3.77 -25.62
C GLY A 508 19.37 5.05 -26.36
N LEU A 509 19.37 5.05 -27.69
CA LEU A 509 19.01 6.22 -28.49
C LEU A 509 17.56 6.65 -28.24
N GLU A 510 16.63 5.68 -28.13
CA GLU A 510 15.23 5.99 -27.78
C GLU A 510 15.09 6.53 -26.36
N ALA A 511 15.95 6.06 -25.43
CA ALA A 511 15.98 6.59 -24.09
C ALA A 511 16.42 8.06 -24.07
N LEU A 512 17.41 8.44 -24.88
CA LEU A 512 17.87 9.83 -25.04
C LEU A 512 16.76 10.70 -25.66
N LEU A 513 16.12 10.26 -26.75
CA LEU A 513 15.00 10.96 -27.37
C LEU A 513 13.82 11.15 -26.38
N LEU A 514 13.58 10.17 -25.53
CA LEU A 514 12.52 10.26 -24.55
C LEU A 514 12.85 11.29 -23.46
N PHE A 515 14.11 11.41 -23.07
CA PHE A 515 14.59 12.45 -22.17
C PHE A 515 14.41 13.86 -22.76
N ASP A 516 14.73 14.06 -24.04
CA ASP A 516 14.48 15.33 -24.73
C ASP A 516 12.99 15.66 -24.77
N ASN A 517 12.13 14.68 -25.02
CA ASN A 517 10.69 14.85 -24.98
C ASN A 517 10.18 15.25 -23.58
N MET A 518 10.72 14.65 -22.53
CA MET A 518 10.39 15.01 -21.13
C MET A 518 10.68 16.49 -20.84
N GLN A 519 11.83 16.99 -21.32
CA GLN A 519 12.20 18.40 -21.17
C GLN A 519 11.26 19.32 -22.00
N SER A 520 10.91 18.90 -23.20
CA SER A 520 9.99 19.66 -24.08
C SER A 520 8.58 19.80 -23.50
N GLU A 521 8.13 18.82 -22.67
CA GLU A 521 6.89 18.91 -21.88
C GLU A 521 7.03 19.79 -20.61
N GLY A 522 8.20 20.40 -20.39
CA GLY A 522 8.45 21.34 -19.28
C GLY A 522 8.75 20.67 -17.93
N LEU A 523 8.99 19.37 -17.91
CA LEU A 523 9.37 18.65 -16.69
C LEU A 523 10.87 18.80 -16.43
N LYS A 524 11.24 19.15 -15.21
CA LYS A 524 12.62 19.22 -14.77
C LYS A 524 13.12 17.83 -14.37
N PRO A 525 14.24 17.36 -14.95
CA PRO A 525 14.85 16.10 -14.53
C PRO A 525 15.28 16.14 -13.05
N ASP A 526 15.19 15.01 -12.39
CA ASP A 526 15.71 14.80 -11.04
C ASP A 526 17.00 13.94 -11.09
N ASP A 527 17.58 13.68 -9.94
CA ASP A 527 18.75 12.83 -9.79
C ASP A 527 18.51 11.40 -10.29
N VAL A 528 17.32 10.84 -10.05
CA VAL A 528 16.93 9.51 -10.55
C VAL A 528 16.86 9.48 -12.08
N THR A 529 16.41 10.56 -12.70
CA THR A 529 16.39 10.68 -14.17
C THR A 529 17.79 10.47 -14.77
N PHE A 530 18.81 11.10 -14.18
CA PHE A 530 20.19 10.95 -14.66
C PHE A 530 20.76 9.55 -14.37
N ILE A 531 20.38 8.89 -13.26
CA ILE A 531 20.73 7.49 -13.03
C ILE A 531 20.15 6.62 -14.17
N CYS A 532 18.88 6.78 -14.51
CA CYS A 532 18.22 6.03 -15.58
C CYS A 532 18.89 6.29 -16.93
N LEU A 533 19.23 7.55 -17.24
CA LEU A 533 19.82 7.96 -18.51
C LEU A 533 21.26 7.41 -18.67
N ILE A 534 22.12 7.57 -17.65
CA ILE A 534 23.50 7.07 -17.67
C ILE A 534 23.50 5.53 -17.71
N SER A 535 22.59 4.88 -16.98
CA SER A 535 22.40 3.42 -17.04
C SER A 535 21.97 2.96 -18.43
N ALA A 536 21.05 3.68 -19.10
CA ALA A 536 20.65 3.37 -20.47
C ALA A 536 21.85 3.51 -21.45
N CYS A 537 22.70 4.53 -21.28
CA CYS A 537 23.94 4.68 -22.02
C CYS A 537 24.91 3.51 -21.76
N SER A 538 25.05 3.07 -20.49
CA SER A 538 25.89 1.93 -20.11
C SER A 538 25.43 0.63 -20.78
N HIS A 539 24.15 0.35 -20.77
CA HIS A 539 23.62 -0.87 -21.38
C HIS A 539 23.65 -0.87 -22.92
N SER A 540 23.72 0.31 -23.52
CA SER A 540 23.75 0.47 -25.00
C SER A 540 25.14 0.79 -25.55
N GLY A 541 26.16 0.91 -24.71
CA GLY A 541 27.53 1.23 -25.14
C GLY A 541 27.74 2.68 -25.60
N LEU A 542 26.85 3.60 -25.26
CA LEU A 542 26.88 5.02 -25.62
C LEU A 542 27.81 5.80 -24.68
N VAL A 543 29.12 5.56 -24.79
CA VAL A 543 30.12 6.10 -23.84
C VAL A 543 30.20 7.63 -23.92
N ALA A 544 30.18 8.20 -25.12
CA ALA A 544 30.28 9.65 -25.31
C ALA A 544 29.06 10.37 -24.69
N ASP A 545 27.87 9.86 -24.96
CA ASP A 545 26.62 10.43 -24.43
C ASP A 545 26.56 10.32 -22.91
N GLY A 546 26.94 9.17 -22.34
CA GLY A 546 26.98 8.99 -20.89
C GLY A 546 27.92 9.95 -20.17
N LYS A 547 29.10 10.20 -20.74
CA LYS A 547 30.04 11.22 -20.22
C LYS A 547 29.46 12.63 -20.33
N TYR A 548 28.83 12.95 -21.45
CA TYR A 548 28.17 14.24 -21.67
C TYR A 548 27.10 14.48 -20.61
N TRP A 549 26.16 13.55 -20.45
CA TRP A 549 25.04 13.71 -19.52
C TRP A 549 25.46 13.72 -18.05
N PHE A 550 26.51 12.98 -17.68
CA PHE A 550 27.08 13.06 -16.32
C PHE A 550 27.62 14.47 -16.02
N ASN A 551 28.27 15.13 -16.98
CA ASN A 551 28.77 16.49 -16.83
C ASN A 551 27.65 17.53 -16.86
N ALA A 552 26.70 17.39 -17.81
CA ALA A 552 25.55 18.26 -17.95
C ALA A 552 24.66 18.27 -16.68
N MET A 553 24.49 17.12 -16.02
CA MET A 553 23.76 17.02 -14.75
C MET A 553 24.21 18.05 -13.73
N THR A 554 25.53 18.27 -13.62
CA THR A 554 26.09 19.22 -12.66
C THR A 554 26.12 20.64 -13.22
N GLN A 555 26.53 20.82 -14.50
CA GLN A 555 26.75 22.14 -15.10
C GLN A 555 25.45 22.83 -15.50
N ASP A 556 24.54 22.09 -16.13
CA ASP A 556 23.32 22.65 -16.71
C ASP A 556 22.12 22.55 -15.77
N PHE A 557 22.07 21.48 -14.97
CA PHE A 557 20.91 21.21 -14.09
C PHE A 557 21.20 21.44 -12.61
N GLY A 558 22.45 21.66 -12.21
CA GLY A 558 22.83 21.94 -10.83
C GLY A 558 22.63 20.78 -9.86
N ILE A 559 22.53 19.54 -10.38
CA ILE A 559 22.31 18.33 -9.58
C ILE A 559 23.66 17.77 -9.13
N ILE A 560 23.85 17.61 -7.82
CA ILE A 560 25.07 17.07 -7.25
C ILE A 560 25.11 15.55 -7.42
N PRO A 561 26.17 14.97 -8.04
CA PRO A 561 26.29 13.53 -8.22
C PRO A 561 26.30 12.77 -6.91
N ARG A 562 25.46 11.75 -6.80
CA ARG A 562 25.46 10.78 -5.69
C ARG A 562 26.22 9.51 -6.07
N MET A 563 26.42 8.60 -5.13
CA MET A 563 27.19 7.37 -5.34
C MET A 563 26.65 6.51 -6.49
N GLU A 564 25.32 6.50 -6.67
CA GLU A 564 24.64 5.78 -7.76
C GLU A 564 25.10 6.28 -9.15
N HIS A 565 25.22 7.58 -9.32
CA HIS A 565 25.70 8.18 -10.59
C HIS A 565 27.15 7.77 -10.89
N TYR A 566 28.00 7.80 -9.86
CA TYR A 566 29.39 7.34 -10.00
C TYR A 566 29.46 5.85 -10.33
N ALA A 567 28.61 5.03 -9.72
CA ALA A 567 28.55 3.60 -10.01
C ALA A 567 28.11 3.33 -11.46
N CYS A 568 27.10 4.04 -11.98
CA CYS A 568 26.66 3.93 -13.37
C CYS A 568 27.78 4.37 -14.35
N MET A 569 28.54 5.43 -14.04
CA MET A 569 29.66 5.87 -14.87
C MET A 569 30.81 4.86 -14.85
N VAL A 570 31.15 4.30 -13.69
CA VAL A 570 32.15 3.24 -13.59
C VAL A 570 31.71 1.99 -14.35
N ASP A 571 30.42 1.61 -14.29
CA ASP A 571 29.88 0.49 -15.09
C ASP A 571 30.01 0.76 -16.59
N LEU A 572 29.64 1.98 -17.06
CA LEU A 572 29.75 2.41 -18.46
C LEU A 572 31.20 2.31 -18.98
N LEU A 573 32.14 2.94 -18.27
CA LEU A 573 33.55 2.95 -18.67
C LEU A 573 34.20 1.56 -18.59
N SER A 574 33.82 0.78 -17.57
CA SER A 574 34.34 -0.56 -17.35
C SER A 574 33.86 -1.54 -18.41
N ARG A 575 32.58 -1.47 -18.81
CA ARG A 575 32.04 -2.29 -19.94
C ARG A 575 32.73 -1.93 -21.26
N ALA A 576 33.12 -0.69 -21.46
CA ALA A 576 33.88 -0.27 -22.61
C ALA A 576 35.38 -0.65 -22.56
N GLY A 577 35.85 -1.29 -21.48
CA GLY A 577 37.26 -1.68 -21.30
C GLY A 577 38.20 -0.51 -21.05
N LEU A 578 37.69 0.68 -20.73
CA LEU A 578 38.48 1.89 -20.53
C LEU A 578 39.08 1.99 -19.11
N PHE A 579 39.81 0.96 -18.67
CA PHE A 579 40.28 0.82 -17.27
C PHE A 579 41.15 1.98 -16.80
N LYS A 580 41.94 2.63 -17.68
CA LYS A 580 42.74 3.80 -17.30
C LYS A 580 41.87 4.98 -16.93
N GLU A 581 40.78 5.18 -17.69
CA GLU A 581 39.84 6.25 -17.43
C GLU A 581 39.02 5.94 -16.16
N VAL A 582 38.65 4.69 -15.94
CA VAL A 582 37.97 4.27 -14.70
C VAL A 582 38.80 4.61 -13.48
N HIS A 583 40.11 4.30 -13.52
CA HIS A 583 41.02 4.58 -12.40
C HIS A 583 41.12 6.08 -12.11
N SER A 584 41.35 6.89 -13.16
CA SER A 584 41.38 8.35 -13.04
C SER A 584 40.02 8.92 -12.59
N PHE A 585 38.91 8.31 -13.00
CA PHE A 585 37.58 8.77 -12.60
C PHE A 585 37.34 8.49 -11.11
N ILE A 586 37.67 7.28 -10.63
CA ILE A 586 37.53 6.90 -9.22
C ILE A 586 38.43 7.75 -8.32
N GLU A 587 39.68 8.07 -8.74
CA GLU A 587 40.58 8.93 -7.97
C GLU A 587 40.09 10.36 -7.82
N LYS A 588 39.29 10.85 -8.78
CA LYS A 588 38.73 12.20 -8.77
C LYS A 588 37.36 12.29 -8.07
N MET A 589 36.82 11.19 -7.61
CA MET A 589 35.53 11.17 -6.90
C MET A 589 35.66 11.96 -5.59
N PRO A 590 34.75 12.88 -5.28
CA PRO A 590 34.71 13.58 -4.00
C PRO A 590 34.17 12.70 -2.84
N LEU A 591 33.62 11.53 -3.16
CA LEU A 591 33.05 10.57 -2.21
C LEU A 591 33.92 9.31 -2.17
N GLU A 592 34.07 8.69 -1.01
CA GLU A 592 34.74 7.38 -0.93
C GLU A 592 33.91 6.31 -1.68
N PRO A 593 34.50 5.59 -2.66
CA PRO A 593 33.82 4.59 -3.46
C PRO A 593 33.28 3.44 -2.59
N ASP A 594 31.99 3.13 -2.72
CA ASP A 594 31.32 2.04 -2.03
C ASP A 594 31.42 0.70 -2.77
N VAL A 595 30.77 -0.35 -2.21
CA VAL A 595 30.75 -1.70 -2.78
C VAL A 595 30.16 -1.73 -4.19
N ARG A 596 29.23 -0.82 -4.53
CA ARG A 596 28.59 -0.77 -5.86
C ARG A 596 29.58 -0.34 -6.94
N VAL A 597 30.38 0.70 -6.66
CA VAL A 597 31.42 1.19 -7.56
C VAL A 597 32.48 0.13 -7.80
N TRP A 598 33.00 -0.49 -6.72
CA TRP A 598 34.00 -1.53 -6.83
C TRP A 598 33.44 -2.81 -7.46
N GLY A 599 32.18 -3.15 -7.19
CA GLY A 599 31.47 -4.30 -7.79
C GLY A 599 31.32 -4.20 -9.30
N ALA A 600 31.00 -3.01 -9.82
CA ALA A 600 30.96 -2.74 -11.26
C ALA A 600 32.32 -2.98 -11.91
N LEU A 601 33.41 -2.45 -11.31
CA LEU A 601 34.77 -2.66 -11.79
C LEU A 601 35.20 -4.12 -11.70
N LEU A 602 34.89 -4.82 -10.60
CA LEU A 602 35.19 -6.25 -10.44
C LEU A 602 34.50 -7.10 -11.51
N SER A 603 33.25 -6.76 -11.83
CA SER A 603 32.50 -7.43 -12.89
C SER A 603 33.18 -7.31 -14.27
N ALA A 604 33.69 -6.13 -14.60
CA ALA A 604 34.45 -5.92 -15.83
C ALA A 604 35.79 -6.62 -15.82
N CYS A 605 36.51 -6.64 -14.67
CA CYS A 605 37.76 -7.40 -14.54
C CYS A 605 37.57 -8.88 -14.90
N ARG A 606 36.42 -9.46 -14.54
CA ARG A 606 36.05 -10.83 -14.94
C ARG A 606 35.90 -10.97 -16.46
N VAL A 607 35.17 -10.05 -17.10
CA VAL A 607 34.92 -10.09 -18.56
C VAL A 607 36.25 -9.97 -19.34
N TYR A 608 37.11 -9.05 -18.94
CA TYR A 608 38.39 -8.81 -19.61
C TYR A 608 39.55 -9.68 -19.06
N LYS A 609 39.25 -10.65 -18.20
CA LYS A 609 40.20 -11.57 -17.58
C LYS A 609 41.39 -10.88 -16.87
N ASN A 610 41.13 -9.67 -16.32
CA ASN A 610 42.16 -8.89 -15.61
C ASN A 610 42.19 -9.29 -14.12
N VAL A 611 42.95 -10.34 -13.80
CA VAL A 611 43.00 -10.94 -12.45
C VAL A 611 43.71 -10.00 -11.46
N GLU A 612 44.81 -9.34 -11.86
CA GLU A 612 45.60 -8.47 -10.98
C GLU A 612 44.76 -7.31 -10.45
N LEU A 613 44.05 -6.61 -11.33
CA LEU A 613 43.14 -5.55 -10.94
C LEU A 613 41.94 -6.10 -10.11
N GLY A 614 41.46 -7.27 -10.47
CA GLY A 614 40.38 -7.93 -9.74
C GLY A 614 40.75 -8.26 -8.28
N GLU A 615 41.97 -8.72 -8.03
CA GLU A 615 42.49 -8.95 -6.66
C GLU A 615 42.56 -7.65 -5.85
N GLN A 616 43.06 -6.59 -6.47
CA GLN A 616 43.16 -5.27 -5.80
C GLN A 616 41.76 -4.75 -5.42
N VAL A 617 40.80 -4.85 -6.35
CA VAL A 617 39.41 -4.40 -6.16
C VAL A 617 38.74 -5.27 -5.09
N SER A 618 38.91 -6.59 -5.12
CA SER A 618 38.35 -7.49 -4.11
C SER A 618 38.87 -7.19 -2.70
N LYS A 619 40.14 -6.89 -2.54
CA LYS A 619 40.71 -6.44 -1.25
C LYS A 619 40.07 -5.14 -0.74
N LYS A 620 39.74 -4.21 -1.65
CA LYS A 620 39.05 -2.97 -1.29
C LYS A 620 37.60 -3.24 -0.83
N ILE A 621 36.87 -4.12 -1.54
CA ILE A 621 35.53 -4.53 -1.16
C ILE A 621 35.51 -5.21 0.22
N GLN A 622 36.46 -6.12 0.48
CA GLN A 622 36.56 -6.81 1.78
C GLN A 622 36.82 -5.85 2.96
N LYS A 623 37.57 -4.76 2.74
CA LYS A 623 37.79 -3.73 3.77
C LYS A 623 36.52 -2.92 4.08
N LEU A 624 35.60 -2.78 3.14
CA LEU A 624 34.34 -2.05 3.31
C LEU A 624 33.28 -2.83 4.08
N GLY A 625 33.50 -4.13 4.29
CA GLY A 625 32.60 -5.04 5.00
C GLY A 625 32.00 -6.13 4.11
N PRO A 626 31.55 -7.26 4.69
CA PRO A 626 31.00 -8.38 3.94
C PRO A 626 29.53 -8.14 3.58
N GLU A 627 29.24 -7.30 2.58
CA GLU A 627 27.84 -6.98 2.21
C GLU A 627 27.29 -7.88 1.10
N SER A 628 28.09 -8.65 0.35
CA SER A 628 27.53 -9.43 -0.76
C SER A 628 28.28 -10.71 -1.10
N THR A 629 27.54 -11.79 -1.18
CA THR A 629 28.00 -13.11 -1.68
C THR A 629 28.57 -13.02 -3.09
N GLY A 630 28.08 -12.10 -3.92
CA GLY A 630 28.44 -11.94 -5.33
C GLY A 630 29.92 -11.68 -5.56
N ASN A 631 30.56 -10.91 -4.69
CA ASN A 631 31.98 -10.56 -4.83
C ASN A 631 32.91 -11.77 -4.64
N PHE A 632 32.62 -12.64 -3.67
CA PHE A 632 33.36 -13.89 -3.48
C PHE A 632 33.23 -14.81 -4.69
N VAL A 633 32.02 -14.91 -5.24
CA VAL A 633 31.74 -15.71 -6.43
C VAL A 633 32.49 -15.18 -7.65
N LEU A 634 32.49 -13.86 -7.88
CA LEU A 634 33.20 -13.25 -9.00
C LEU A 634 34.73 -13.49 -8.90
N LEU A 635 35.32 -13.27 -7.74
CA LEU A 635 36.75 -13.46 -7.54
C LEU A 635 37.16 -14.95 -7.70
N SER A 636 36.41 -15.86 -7.07
CA SER A 636 36.65 -17.31 -7.25
C SER A 636 36.55 -17.73 -8.73
N ASN A 637 35.58 -17.21 -9.45
CA ASN A 637 35.41 -17.50 -10.88
C ASN A 637 36.55 -16.91 -11.72
N MET A 638 37.10 -15.74 -11.35
CA MET A 638 38.28 -15.17 -12.03
C MET A 638 39.52 -16.03 -11.84
N TYR A 639 39.77 -16.53 -10.62
CA TYR A 639 40.87 -17.45 -10.37
C TYR A 639 40.72 -18.76 -11.14
N SER A 640 39.53 -19.35 -11.15
CA SER A 640 39.21 -20.54 -11.91
C SER A 640 39.44 -20.36 -13.42
N ALA A 641 39.07 -19.19 -13.97
CA ALA A 641 39.25 -18.88 -15.40
C ALA A 641 40.71 -18.83 -15.86
N VAL A 642 41.65 -18.61 -14.94
CA VAL A 642 43.11 -18.61 -15.22
C VAL A 642 43.83 -19.82 -14.64
N GLY A 643 43.08 -20.86 -14.20
CA GLY A 643 43.65 -22.10 -13.68
C GLY A 643 44.24 -22.05 -12.26
N ARG A 644 43.96 -20.97 -11.49
CA ARG A 644 44.41 -20.83 -10.10
C ARG A 644 43.38 -21.45 -9.14
N TRP A 645 43.28 -22.78 -9.15
CA TRP A 645 42.26 -23.56 -8.45
C TRP A 645 42.35 -23.46 -6.93
N ASP A 646 43.57 -23.44 -6.36
CA ASP A 646 43.80 -23.34 -4.92
C ASP A 646 43.29 -22.00 -4.38
N ASP A 647 43.57 -20.90 -5.09
CA ASP A 647 43.08 -19.58 -4.72
C ASP A 647 41.55 -19.49 -4.82
N ALA A 648 40.98 -20.09 -5.87
CA ALA A 648 39.51 -20.17 -6.03
C ALA A 648 38.86 -20.97 -4.88
N ALA A 649 39.49 -22.09 -4.43
CA ALA A 649 39.02 -22.88 -3.31
C ALA A 649 39.07 -22.10 -1.99
N GLN A 650 40.17 -21.36 -1.75
CA GLN A 650 40.36 -20.57 -0.55
C GLN A 650 39.28 -19.48 -0.43
N VAL A 651 38.99 -18.78 -1.52
CA VAL A 651 37.91 -17.76 -1.55
C VAL A 651 36.56 -18.39 -1.20
N ARG A 652 36.29 -19.62 -1.67
CA ARG A 652 35.02 -20.33 -1.36
C ARG A 652 34.93 -20.78 0.09
N ILE A 653 36.06 -21.19 0.69
CA ILE A 653 36.14 -21.54 2.12
C ILE A 653 35.82 -20.27 2.94
N THR A 654 36.49 -19.14 2.67
CA THR A 654 36.24 -17.87 3.34
C THR A 654 34.78 -17.43 3.22
N GLN A 655 34.17 -17.61 2.04
CA GLN A 655 32.74 -17.33 1.82
C GLN A 655 31.85 -18.11 2.78
N LYS A 656 32.11 -19.43 2.94
CA LYS A 656 31.32 -20.30 3.84
C LYS A 656 31.56 -19.95 5.31
N GLU A 657 32.79 -19.69 5.72
CA GLU A 657 33.14 -19.29 7.08
C GLU A 657 32.42 -18.00 7.51
N GLN A 658 32.16 -17.09 6.57
CA GLN A 658 31.38 -15.87 6.79
C GLN A 658 29.86 -16.07 6.71
N GLY A 659 29.40 -17.32 6.52
CA GLY A 659 27.96 -17.63 6.51
C GLY A 659 27.23 -17.28 5.21
N PHE A 660 27.95 -16.97 4.12
CA PHE A 660 27.33 -16.63 2.84
C PHE A 660 27.04 -17.87 2.00
N GLU A 661 25.77 -18.11 1.69
CA GLU A 661 25.34 -19.16 0.77
C GLU A 661 25.21 -18.65 -0.67
N LYS A 662 25.63 -19.47 -1.62
CA LYS A 662 25.52 -19.17 -3.06
C LYS A 662 24.11 -19.48 -3.54
N SER A 663 23.40 -18.50 -4.07
CA SER A 663 22.14 -18.73 -4.79
C SER A 663 22.41 -19.50 -6.08
N PRO A 664 21.66 -20.59 -6.37
CA PRO A 664 21.81 -21.32 -7.62
C PRO A 664 21.39 -20.49 -8.83
N GLY A 665 21.99 -20.76 -9.98
CA GLY A 665 21.56 -20.17 -11.25
C GLY A 665 20.21 -20.77 -11.65
N CYS A 666 19.18 -19.94 -11.75
CA CYS A 666 17.84 -20.33 -12.15
C CYS A 666 17.43 -19.61 -13.44
N SER A 667 16.67 -20.31 -14.28
CA SER A 667 16.04 -19.74 -15.47
C SER A 667 14.56 -20.08 -15.49
N TRP A 668 13.72 -19.13 -15.92
CA TRP A 668 12.28 -19.26 -15.99
C TRP A 668 11.78 -19.07 -17.41
N ILE A 669 10.78 -19.84 -17.79
CA ILE A 669 10.03 -19.69 -19.04
C ILE A 669 8.53 -19.87 -18.76
N GLU A 670 7.70 -19.01 -19.32
CA GLU A 670 6.25 -19.12 -19.23
C GLU A 670 5.70 -19.87 -20.46
N ILE A 671 5.00 -20.97 -20.24
CA ILE A 671 4.32 -21.74 -21.27
C ILE A 671 2.84 -21.91 -20.88
N SER A 672 1.94 -21.48 -21.75
CA SER A 672 0.50 -21.60 -21.56
C SER A 672 0.01 -21.02 -20.21
N GLY A 673 0.63 -19.93 -19.74
CA GLY A 673 0.31 -19.28 -18.47
C GLY A 673 0.89 -19.95 -17.22
N VAL A 674 1.76 -20.95 -17.39
CA VAL A 674 2.49 -21.62 -16.29
C VAL A 674 3.96 -21.26 -16.37
N VAL A 675 4.52 -20.80 -15.25
CA VAL A 675 5.96 -20.51 -15.14
C VAL A 675 6.70 -21.80 -14.79
N HIS A 676 7.63 -22.18 -15.65
CA HIS A 676 8.51 -23.35 -15.45
C HIS A 676 9.89 -22.89 -15.02
N THR A 677 10.41 -23.45 -13.93
CA THR A 677 11.71 -23.10 -13.33
C THR A 677 12.74 -24.17 -13.61
N PHE A 678 13.89 -23.78 -14.14
CA PHE A 678 15.05 -24.64 -14.39
C PHE A 678 16.23 -24.18 -13.53
N VAL A 679 16.86 -25.13 -12.83
CA VAL A 679 18.02 -24.86 -11.96
C VAL A 679 19.24 -25.54 -12.55
N GLY A 680 20.36 -24.83 -12.63
CA GLY A 680 21.63 -25.36 -13.08
C GLY A 680 22.13 -26.49 -12.14
N GLY A 681 22.65 -27.60 -12.72
CA GLY A 681 23.14 -28.73 -11.96
C GLY A 681 22.12 -29.84 -11.65
N GLY A 682 20.90 -29.76 -12.18
CA GLY A 682 19.95 -30.90 -12.21
C GLY A 682 19.19 -31.21 -10.92
N TYR A 683 19.22 -30.35 -9.92
CA TYR A 683 18.59 -30.59 -8.59
C TYR A 683 17.06 -30.55 -8.53
N ARG A 684 16.37 -30.04 -9.56
CA ARG A 684 14.92 -30.15 -9.69
C ARG A 684 14.59 -30.85 -11.01
N SER A 685 14.08 -32.07 -10.94
CA SER A 685 13.66 -32.85 -12.12
C SER A 685 12.35 -32.25 -12.69
N HIS A 686 12.44 -31.61 -13.86
CA HIS A 686 11.25 -31.31 -14.65
C HIS A 686 10.63 -32.62 -15.17
N PRO A 687 9.28 -32.78 -15.18
CA PRO A 687 8.66 -34.04 -15.65
C PRO A 687 9.09 -34.47 -17.04
N GLN A 688 9.44 -33.54 -17.93
CA GLN A 688 9.87 -33.80 -19.31
C GLN A 688 11.39 -33.71 -19.49
N LEU A 689 12.19 -33.86 -18.43
CA LEU A 689 13.64 -33.69 -18.50
C LEU A 689 14.32 -34.60 -19.57
N ALA A 690 13.86 -35.83 -19.73
CA ALA A 690 14.40 -36.74 -20.75
C ALA A 690 14.16 -36.21 -22.18
N GLN A 691 12.99 -35.66 -22.47
CA GLN A 691 12.69 -35.06 -23.78
C GLN A 691 13.51 -33.80 -24.05
N ILE A 692 13.69 -32.98 -23.00
CA ILE A 692 14.49 -31.75 -23.05
C ILE A 692 15.97 -32.11 -23.32
N SER A 693 16.52 -33.11 -22.63
CA SER A 693 17.90 -33.58 -22.83
C SER A 693 18.11 -34.08 -24.27
N ASN A 694 17.21 -34.93 -24.78
CA ASN A 694 17.29 -35.42 -26.16
C ASN A 694 17.26 -34.27 -27.17
N LYS A 695 16.41 -33.26 -26.92
CA LYS A 695 16.35 -32.06 -27.77
C LYS A 695 17.65 -31.24 -27.73
N LEU A 696 18.27 -31.10 -26.58
CA LEU A 696 19.58 -30.45 -26.43
C LEU A 696 20.68 -31.19 -27.20
N ASP A 697 20.69 -32.51 -27.14
CA ASP A 697 21.66 -33.33 -27.87
C ASP A 697 21.50 -33.18 -29.41
N GLU A 698 20.25 -33.17 -29.90
CA GLU A 698 19.94 -32.86 -31.31
C GLU A 698 20.48 -31.48 -31.72
N LEU A 699 20.16 -30.46 -30.93
CA LEU A 699 20.61 -29.09 -31.19
C LEU A 699 22.13 -28.98 -31.16
N LEU A 700 22.82 -29.68 -30.23
CA LEU A 700 24.27 -29.63 -30.13
C LEU A 700 24.93 -30.19 -31.40
N VAL A 701 24.39 -31.30 -31.97
CA VAL A 701 24.87 -31.88 -33.23
C VAL A 701 24.75 -30.85 -34.37
N GLU A 702 23.61 -30.21 -34.52
CA GLU A 702 23.40 -29.22 -35.57
C GLU A 702 24.24 -27.92 -35.36
N MET A 703 24.38 -27.47 -34.13
CA MET A 703 25.22 -26.31 -33.78
C MET A 703 26.71 -26.62 -34.09
N LYS A 704 27.22 -27.82 -33.72
CA LYS A 704 28.59 -28.22 -34.05
C LYS A 704 28.84 -28.33 -35.57
N ARG A 705 27.86 -28.74 -36.35
CA ARG A 705 27.93 -28.70 -37.82
C ARG A 705 28.07 -27.27 -38.39
N LEU A 706 27.49 -26.27 -37.70
CA LEU A 706 27.58 -24.88 -38.08
C LEU A 706 28.81 -24.15 -37.52
N GLY A 707 29.68 -24.88 -36.78
CA GLY A 707 30.94 -24.35 -36.25
C GLY A 707 30.92 -23.92 -34.81
N TYR A 708 29.85 -24.24 -34.02
CA TYR A 708 29.84 -23.98 -32.60
C TYR A 708 30.93 -24.79 -31.89
N GLN A 709 31.70 -24.14 -31.06
CA GLN A 709 32.66 -24.72 -30.14
C GLN A 709 32.29 -24.32 -28.73
N THR A 710 32.30 -25.31 -27.83
CA THR A 710 32.01 -25.10 -26.41
C THR A 710 33.13 -24.32 -25.74
N GLU A 711 32.76 -23.22 -25.05
CA GLU A 711 33.74 -22.40 -24.30
C GLU A 711 33.95 -22.97 -22.90
N SER A 712 34.84 -23.97 -22.76
CA SER A 712 35.12 -24.65 -21.49
C SER A 712 35.65 -23.72 -20.37
N SER A 713 36.19 -22.56 -20.73
CA SER A 713 36.61 -21.51 -19.76
C SER A 713 35.48 -20.96 -18.92
N CYS A 714 34.20 -21.20 -19.28
CA CYS A 714 33.04 -20.87 -18.52
C CYS A 714 32.69 -21.86 -17.40
N VAL A 715 33.37 -23.04 -17.34
CA VAL A 715 33.23 -24.01 -16.25
C VAL A 715 34.27 -23.75 -15.18
N PHE A 716 33.82 -23.49 -13.98
CA PHE A 716 34.62 -23.12 -12.82
C PHE A 716 34.86 -24.32 -11.89
N GLN A 717 34.94 -25.52 -12.46
CA GLN A 717 35.26 -26.79 -11.79
C GLN A 717 36.48 -27.44 -12.49
N ASP A 718 37.34 -28.01 -11.69
CA ASP A 718 38.53 -28.72 -12.19
C ASP A 718 38.10 -30.16 -12.55
N VAL A 719 37.57 -30.32 -13.74
CA VAL A 719 37.10 -31.58 -14.30
C VAL A 719 37.58 -31.72 -15.75
N GLU A 720 37.51 -32.93 -16.32
CA GLU A 720 37.93 -33.23 -17.70
C GLU A 720 37.08 -32.46 -18.72
N GLU A 721 37.63 -32.21 -19.93
CA GLU A 721 36.96 -31.41 -20.97
C GLU A 721 35.58 -31.95 -21.38
N GLU A 722 35.43 -33.27 -21.44
CA GLU A 722 34.16 -33.94 -21.76
C GLU A 722 33.09 -33.66 -20.69
N GLU A 723 33.49 -33.65 -19.42
CA GLU A 723 32.60 -33.30 -18.29
C GLU A 723 32.27 -31.80 -18.29
N LYS A 724 33.20 -30.92 -18.68
CA LYS A 724 32.94 -29.49 -18.85
C LYS A 724 31.91 -29.23 -19.94
N GLU A 725 32.01 -29.87 -21.10
CA GLU A 725 31.02 -29.79 -22.17
C GLU A 725 29.64 -30.21 -21.67
N ARG A 726 29.57 -31.28 -20.89
CA ARG A 726 28.32 -31.79 -20.32
C ARG A 726 27.71 -30.84 -19.32
N VAL A 727 28.51 -30.27 -18.41
CA VAL A 727 28.05 -29.26 -17.46
C VAL A 727 27.46 -28.05 -18.17
N LEU A 728 28.12 -27.57 -19.23
CA LEU A 728 27.67 -26.40 -20.02
C LEU A 728 26.41 -26.73 -20.82
N LEU A 729 26.24 -27.94 -21.33
CA LEU A 729 25.05 -28.34 -22.06
C LEU A 729 23.78 -28.23 -21.20
N TYR A 730 23.88 -28.54 -19.90
CA TYR A 730 22.78 -28.54 -18.96
C TYR A 730 22.67 -27.24 -18.13
N HIS A 731 23.18 -26.14 -18.64
CA HIS A 731 22.90 -24.83 -18.05
C HIS A 731 21.41 -24.50 -18.12
N SER A 732 20.89 -23.85 -17.07
CA SER A 732 19.46 -23.59 -16.91
C SER A 732 18.81 -22.86 -18.10
N GLU A 733 19.55 -21.97 -18.78
CA GLU A 733 19.10 -21.24 -19.97
C GLU A 733 18.85 -22.19 -21.13
N LYS A 734 19.77 -23.09 -21.40
CA LYS A 734 19.66 -24.04 -22.51
C LYS A 734 18.52 -25.03 -22.27
N LEU A 735 18.33 -25.48 -21.02
CA LEU A 735 17.20 -26.33 -20.62
C LEU A 735 15.85 -25.59 -20.86
N ALA A 736 15.74 -24.33 -20.43
CA ALA A 736 14.53 -23.53 -20.60
C ALA A 736 14.22 -23.28 -22.10
N ILE A 737 15.25 -23.00 -22.89
CA ILE A 737 15.09 -22.79 -24.35
C ILE A 737 14.66 -24.06 -25.04
N ALA A 738 15.30 -25.21 -24.73
CA ALA A 738 14.94 -26.51 -25.31
C ALA A 738 13.48 -26.89 -24.96
N PHE A 739 13.06 -26.64 -23.73
CA PHE A 739 11.67 -26.80 -23.33
C PHE A 739 10.73 -25.89 -24.10
N GLY A 740 11.10 -24.62 -24.32
CA GLY A 740 10.36 -23.68 -25.14
C GLY A 740 10.23 -24.14 -26.60
N ILE A 741 11.28 -24.74 -27.18
CA ILE A 741 11.26 -25.32 -28.53
C ILE A 741 10.29 -26.49 -28.62
N LEU A 742 10.25 -27.36 -27.60
CA LEU A 742 9.35 -28.53 -27.55
C LEU A 742 7.87 -28.13 -27.34
N SER A 743 7.61 -27.06 -26.60
CA SER A 743 6.27 -26.72 -26.11
C SER A 743 5.55 -25.62 -26.91
N LEU A 744 6.28 -24.77 -27.60
CA LEU A 744 5.72 -23.68 -28.39
C LEU A 744 5.74 -23.98 -29.88
N SER A 745 4.71 -23.51 -30.62
CA SER A 745 4.70 -23.59 -32.08
C SER A 745 5.91 -22.86 -32.70
N PRO A 746 6.43 -23.31 -33.87
CA PRO A 746 7.66 -22.77 -34.45
C PRO A 746 7.68 -21.27 -34.72
N ASP A 747 6.53 -20.68 -34.95
CA ASP A 747 6.33 -19.24 -35.23
C ASP A 747 6.35 -18.35 -33.97
N LYS A 748 6.29 -18.94 -32.78
CA LYS A 748 6.27 -18.17 -31.53
C LYS A 748 7.68 -17.88 -31.00
N PRO A 749 7.99 -16.64 -30.59
CA PRO A 749 9.26 -16.32 -29.96
C PRO A 749 9.38 -16.98 -28.58
N ILE A 750 10.62 -17.24 -28.17
CA ILE A 750 10.94 -17.81 -26.87
C ILE A 750 11.48 -16.70 -25.96
N LEU A 751 10.90 -16.55 -24.76
CA LEU A 751 11.40 -15.64 -23.73
C LEU A 751 11.85 -16.45 -22.51
N VAL A 752 13.11 -16.28 -22.14
CA VAL A 752 13.70 -16.88 -20.93
C VAL A 752 14.20 -15.79 -20.02
N THR A 753 13.95 -15.90 -18.73
CA THR A 753 14.52 -15.01 -17.70
C THR A 753 15.51 -15.76 -16.86
N LYS A 754 16.61 -15.12 -16.47
CA LYS A 754 17.66 -15.66 -15.62
C LYS A 754 18.02 -14.74 -14.47
N ASN A 755 18.27 -15.30 -13.27
CA ASN A 755 18.67 -14.55 -12.09
C ASN A 755 20.14 -14.10 -12.10
N LEU A 756 20.96 -14.65 -12.97
CA LEU A 756 22.38 -14.35 -13.12
C LEU A 756 22.68 -13.83 -14.54
N ARG A 757 23.84 -13.22 -14.76
CA ARG A 757 24.31 -12.91 -16.13
C ARG A 757 24.48 -14.18 -16.94
N VAL A 758 24.11 -14.12 -18.22
CA VAL A 758 24.36 -15.19 -19.20
C VAL A 758 25.87 -15.37 -19.35
N CYS A 759 26.37 -16.59 -19.33
CA CYS A 759 27.80 -16.86 -19.58
C CYS A 759 28.11 -16.80 -21.09
N GLY A 760 29.42 -16.62 -21.42
CA GLY A 760 29.87 -16.54 -22.82
C GLY A 760 29.44 -17.73 -23.66
N ASP A 761 29.59 -18.92 -23.12
CA ASP A 761 29.17 -20.16 -23.81
C ASP A 761 27.66 -20.20 -24.07
N CYS A 762 26.82 -19.89 -23.07
CA CYS A 762 25.36 -19.80 -23.28
C CYS A 762 24.99 -18.73 -24.30
N HIS A 763 25.60 -17.54 -24.24
CA HIS A 763 25.35 -16.48 -25.19
C HIS A 763 25.66 -16.91 -26.64
N THR A 764 26.82 -17.54 -26.85
CA THR A 764 27.22 -18.09 -28.15
C THR A 764 26.29 -19.24 -28.59
N ALA A 765 26.00 -20.18 -27.69
CA ALA A 765 25.09 -21.30 -27.97
C ALA A 765 23.69 -20.79 -28.41
N ILE A 766 23.13 -19.77 -27.75
CA ILE A 766 21.82 -19.25 -28.08
C ILE A 766 21.82 -18.57 -29.46
N LYS A 767 22.91 -17.91 -29.88
CA LYS A 767 23.08 -17.44 -31.25
C LYS A 767 22.91 -18.58 -32.24
N PHE A 768 23.64 -19.69 -32.03
CA PHE A 768 23.53 -20.89 -32.90
C PHE A 768 22.14 -21.53 -32.83
N ILE A 769 21.52 -21.62 -31.67
CA ILE A 769 20.16 -22.15 -31.52
C ILE A 769 19.17 -21.29 -32.32
N SER A 770 19.28 -19.96 -32.27
CA SER A 770 18.40 -19.09 -33.06
C SER A 770 18.57 -19.27 -34.54
N LEU A 771 19.83 -19.48 -35.01
CA LEU A 771 20.16 -19.75 -36.40
C LEU A 771 19.61 -21.10 -36.88
N VAL A 772 19.81 -22.19 -36.08
CA VAL A 772 19.33 -23.55 -36.38
C VAL A 772 17.80 -23.61 -36.43
N THR A 773 17.15 -23.02 -35.44
CA THR A 773 15.69 -23.11 -35.25
C THR A 773 14.91 -22.03 -36.04
N LYS A 774 15.60 -21.00 -36.54
CA LYS A 774 15.02 -19.80 -37.16
C LYS A 774 13.97 -19.15 -36.26
N ARG A 775 14.23 -19.12 -34.99
CA ARG A 775 13.32 -18.58 -33.98
C ARG A 775 13.95 -17.37 -33.30
N ASP A 776 13.09 -16.41 -33.02
CA ASP A 776 13.45 -15.30 -32.13
C ASP A 776 13.54 -15.80 -30.69
N ILE A 777 14.71 -15.63 -30.11
CA ILE A 777 14.97 -16.01 -28.71
C ILE A 777 15.37 -14.76 -27.95
N THR A 778 14.63 -14.45 -26.92
CA THR A 778 14.94 -13.34 -26.01
C THR A 778 15.35 -13.90 -24.67
N VAL A 779 16.51 -13.50 -24.17
CA VAL A 779 16.95 -13.84 -22.83
C VAL A 779 17.11 -12.57 -22.02
N ARG A 780 16.37 -12.45 -20.93
CA ARG A 780 16.57 -11.43 -19.92
C ARG A 780 17.48 -11.98 -18.84
N ASP A 781 18.63 -11.39 -18.68
CA ASP A 781 19.53 -11.72 -17.58
C ASP A 781 19.44 -10.72 -16.42
N ALA A 782 20.30 -10.82 -15.41
CA ALA A 782 20.30 -9.92 -14.26
C ALA A 782 20.57 -8.44 -14.62
N SER A 783 21.05 -8.13 -15.84
CA SER A 783 21.47 -6.78 -16.22
C SER A 783 20.67 -6.19 -17.39
N ARG A 784 20.34 -7.00 -18.40
CA ARG A 784 19.72 -6.53 -19.64
C ARG A 784 18.97 -7.61 -20.40
N PHE A 785 18.33 -7.20 -21.51
CA PHE A 785 17.81 -8.12 -22.52
C PHE A 785 18.84 -8.40 -23.62
N HIS A 786 18.89 -9.69 -24.05
CA HIS A 786 19.59 -10.19 -25.21
C HIS A 786 18.56 -10.70 -26.22
N HIS A 787 18.45 -10.05 -27.37
CA HIS A 787 17.55 -10.43 -28.45
C HIS A 787 18.35 -11.15 -29.52
N PHE A 788 18.11 -12.45 -29.69
CA PHE A 788 18.78 -13.29 -30.65
C PHE A 788 17.84 -13.55 -31.85
N ASN A 789 18.32 -13.21 -33.02
CA ASN A 789 17.63 -13.44 -34.29
C ASN A 789 18.68 -13.83 -35.34
N ASP A 790 18.45 -14.90 -36.12
CA ASP A 790 19.33 -15.39 -37.19
C ASP A 790 20.82 -15.43 -36.81
N GLY A 791 21.14 -15.89 -35.64
CA GLY A 791 22.52 -16.01 -35.14
C GLY A 791 23.17 -14.73 -34.64
N ILE A 792 22.46 -13.61 -34.61
CA ILE A 792 22.94 -12.29 -34.17
C ILE A 792 22.26 -11.91 -32.85
N CYS A 793 22.99 -11.25 -31.95
CA CYS A 793 22.42 -10.64 -30.75
C CYS A 793 22.50 -9.11 -30.84
N ASN A 794 21.42 -8.44 -30.41
CA ASN A 794 21.34 -6.96 -30.38
C ASN A 794 22.41 -6.30 -29.50
N CYS A 795 23.03 -7.06 -28.59
CA CYS A 795 24.10 -6.53 -27.73
C CYS A 795 25.44 -6.28 -28.45
N GLY A 796 25.62 -6.79 -29.71
CA GLY A 796 26.89 -6.67 -30.43
C GLY A 796 28.08 -7.25 -29.65
N ASP A 797 27.84 -8.22 -28.78
CA ASP A 797 28.82 -8.82 -27.84
C ASP A 797 29.40 -7.81 -26.82
N PHE A 798 28.73 -6.67 -26.65
CA PHE A 798 29.00 -5.69 -25.59
C PHE A 798 28.14 -5.95 -24.36
N TRP A 799 28.70 -6.64 -23.34
CA TRP A 799 27.91 -7.10 -22.18
C TRP A 799 28.75 -7.46 -20.95
#